data_3f147b9210648a34161b9ff3148e295e
#
_entry.id   3f147b9210648a34161b9ff3148e295e
#
_cell.length_a   1.000
_cell.length_b   1.000
_cell.length_c   1.000
_cell.angle_alpha   90.00
_cell.angle_beta   90.00
_cell.angle_gamma   90.00
#
_symmetry.space_group_name_H-M   'P 1'
#
loop_
_entity.id
_entity.type
_entity.pdbx_description
1 polymer ?
#
loop_
_entity_poly.entity_id
_entity_poly.type
_entity_poly.pdbx_seq_one_letter_code
_entity_poly.pdbx_strand_id
1 'polypeptide(L)'
;VLFTWCHRIFLPLAVSGIYMAVLILAGRQLLRLFLEERQLSAPIPFLQRTSMCLVLGSALWMVLVCLVSLTGHGGLMLWRGLAAVMALMAVVLEILWGRRNKQVLPGAWLKAVKNSADKGRSESMAQAALLAFIITMVLIQAGRMNIELDYDSLHYGLRSAYVLDNGKGIYENLGMINLVYTYSKGLEVLVLPLSGTPTYGFVLAFSLWCTVGILLLAADIVGRYCGQVKGILAAAILAAIPGIMNMAATAKSDNITLLHQLIIYDFICFALWDGKQGKKSSSAKNIPWLSMAVSTYLLTLVYKPTALVFSTALGGVALVCLFLTRRLRVGDRRGFCLLLIPGAAAAGLWYRTWLLTGVPVTSIFAGFFEKAGCRVKYPYTFNHVIGDPSALTAGEKCSRLWSRVWGILFAPVTEDMAHVIIAWGTGIVTVFLVIWLAVSWKAGRRGLRHPLNLFDCILIPVLALGSLASIYTLYQVDGNYFILFYAVLVISALRMGWGQNWGPAVRRSLSLVLVLFFAVNTAVTCTTGWAGVPGFTPVSLRHMGYYDHRREMLDRRAREGSLTLSCMFTPRSRVLAFGRHPRVLDLPCSVQSYYDVTGSGGNVYLVKRLAYFEEFLRYAGTEYFFVEAGYLAGQDRALQMIEDMIAEGSLSDIHYEWGNMTARVTLDAGPPDDSQQALEEFRENYSMTELD
;
A
#
# COMPACT_ATOMS: atom_id res chain seq x y z
N VAL A 1 1.03 -23.59 19.21
CA VAL A 1 1.93 -22.42 19.20
C VAL A 1 3.03 -22.59 18.16
N LEU A 2 3.91 -23.61 18.24
CA LEU A 2 5.03 -23.79 17.30
C LEU A 2 4.56 -23.99 15.85
N PHE A 3 3.50 -24.78 15.63
CA PHE A 3 2.90 -24.99 14.32
C PHE A 3 2.36 -23.67 13.73
N THR A 4 1.66 -22.88 14.53
CA THR A 4 1.16 -21.56 14.16
C THR A 4 2.29 -20.64 13.74
N TRP A 5 3.37 -20.56 14.53
CA TRP A 5 4.53 -19.75 14.19
C TRP A 5 5.17 -20.18 12.86
N CYS A 6 5.36 -21.49 12.65
CA CYS A 6 5.95 -21.99 11.42
C CYS A 6 5.08 -21.69 10.19
N HIS A 7 3.79 -22.01 10.24
CA HIS A 7 2.91 -21.91 9.07
C HIS A 7 2.30 -20.53 8.85
N ARG A 8 2.04 -19.76 9.93
CA ARG A 8 1.34 -18.47 9.83
C ARG A 8 2.27 -17.27 9.80
N ILE A 9 3.51 -17.41 10.24
CA ILE A 9 4.47 -16.31 10.33
C ILE A 9 5.73 -16.62 9.53
N PHE A 10 6.49 -17.66 9.89
CA PHE A 10 7.80 -17.89 9.27
C PHE A 10 7.70 -18.31 7.80
N LEU A 11 6.78 -19.20 7.45
CA LEU A 11 6.59 -19.62 6.06
C LEU A 11 6.15 -18.45 5.15
N PRO A 12 5.14 -17.64 5.51
CA PRO A 12 4.82 -16.42 4.75
C PRO A 12 5.99 -15.45 4.61
N LEU A 13 6.75 -15.21 5.69
CA LEU A 13 7.94 -14.35 5.64
C LEU A 13 9.00 -14.91 4.69
N ALA A 14 9.29 -16.20 4.76
CA ALA A 14 10.29 -16.84 3.92
C ALA A 14 9.88 -16.79 2.43
N VAL A 15 8.65 -17.20 2.10
CA VAL A 15 8.16 -17.24 0.72
C VAL A 15 8.11 -15.84 0.11
N SER A 16 7.56 -14.87 0.84
CA SER A 16 7.50 -13.49 0.36
C SER A 16 8.88 -12.84 0.25
N GLY A 17 9.80 -13.17 1.17
CA GLY A 17 11.18 -12.75 1.09
C GLY A 17 11.92 -13.35 -0.11
N ILE A 18 11.72 -14.64 -0.40
CA ILE A 18 12.25 -15.29 -1.60
C ILE A 18 11.68 -14.64 -2.85
N TYR A 19 10.36 -14.36 -2.88
CA TYR A 19 9.74 -13.69 -4.03
C TYR A 19 10.32 -12.28 -4.25
N MET A 20 10.50 -11.50 -3.18
CA MET A 20 11.17 -10.19 -3.28
C MET A 20 12.61 -10.34 -3.78
N ALA A 21 13.35 -11.34 -3.33
CA ALA A 21 14.70 -11.62 -3.83
C ALA A 21 14.68 -12.00 -5.32
N VAL A 22 13.68 -12.72 -5.80
CA VAL A 22 13.49 -13.03 -7.22
C VAL A 22 13.29 -11.76 -8.03
N LEU A 23 12.43 -10.82 -7.56
CA LEU A 23 12.27 -9.51 -8.21
C LEU A 23 13.61 -8.76 -8.29
N ILE A 24 14.35 -8.71 -7.20
CA ILE A 24 15.67 -8.07 -7.15
C ILE A 24 16.66 -8.75 -8.12
N LEU A 25 16.71 -10.07 -8.16
CA LEU A 25 17.60 -10.82 -9.05
C LEU A 25 17.22 -10.61 -10.53
N ALA A 26 15.94 -10.63 -10.87
CA ALA A 26 15.46 -10.35 -12.23
C ALA A 26 15.82 -8.91 -12.66
N GLY A 27 15.57 -7.93 -11.79
CA GLY A 27 15.97 -6.55 -12.03
C GLY A 27 17.49 -6.35 -12.13
N ARG A 28 18.28 -7.16 -11.41
CA ARG A 28 19.74 -7.16 -11.54
C ARG A 28 20.20 -7.58 -12.92
N GLN A 29 19.53 -8.55 -13.56
CA GLN A 29 19.85 -8.94 -14.93
C GLN A 29 19.58 -7.78 -15.89
N LEU A 30 18.43 -7.09 -15.73
CA LEU A 30 18.11 -5.90 -16.52
C LEU A 30 19.12 -4.77 -16.30
N LEU A 31 19.47 -4.51 -15.04
CA LEU A 31 20.45 -3.47 -14.73
C LEU A 31 21.81 -3.75 -15.40
N ARG A 32 22.22 -5.01 -15.45
CA ARG A 32 23.46 -5.44 -16.13
C ARG A 32 23.41 -5.29 -17.65
N LEU A 33 22.23 -5.50 -18.26
CA LEU A 33 22.05 -5.30 -19.70
C LEU A 33 22.23 -3.84 -20.11
N PHE A 34 21.75 -2.91 -19.28
CA PHE A 34 21.75 -1.48 -19.59
C PHE A 34 22.96 -0.74 -19.00
N LEU A 35 23.50 -1.21 -17.87
CA LEU A 35 24.65 -0.63 -17.20
C LEU A 35 25.77 -1.68 -17.10
N GLU A 36 26.77 -1.58 -17.97
CA GLU A 36 27.98 -2.35 -17.77
C GLU A 36 28.71 -1.87 -16.52
N GLU A 37 28.66 -2.64 -15.44
CA GLU A 37 29.32 -2.31 -14.17
C GLU A 37 30.81 -1.99 -14.30
N ARG A 38 31.47 -2.54 -15.34
CA ARG A 38 32.89 -2.27 -15.65
C ARG A 38 33.17 -0.86 -16.19
N GLN A 39 32.16 -0.18 -16.68
CA GLN A 39 32.31 1.20 -17.22
C GLN A 39 31.92 2.24 -16.15
N LEU A 40 31.36 1.80 -15.02
CA LEU A 40 31.12 2.68 -13.88
C LEU A 40 32.43 2.90 -13.16
N SER A 41 32.87 4.11 -13.15
CA SER A 41 34.13 4.55 -12.54
C SER A 41 34.11 4.46 -10.99
N ALA A 42 32.92 4.21 -10.37
CA ALA A 42 32.75 3.87 -8.94
C ALA A 42 31.63 2.83 -8.77
N PRO A 43 31.75 1.89 -7.83
CA PRO A 43 30.71 0.93 -7.56
C PRO A 43 29.47 1.62 -6.98
N ILE A 44 28.30 1.25 -7.48
CA ILE A 44 27.02 1.67 -6.86
C ILE A 44 26.95 1.04 -5.47
N PRO A 45 26.64 1.81 -4.41
CA PRO A 45 26.49 1.25 -3.08
C PRO A 45 25.42 0.13 -3.08
N PHE A 46 25.57 -0.84 -2.18
CA PHE A 46 24.79 -2.07 -2.18
C PHE A 46 23.28 -1.81 -2.10
N LEU A 47 22.84 -0.95 -1.19
CA LEU A 47 21.40 -0.68 -0.98
C LEU A 47 20.78 0.03 -2.19
N GLN A 48 21.49 1.01 -2.78
CA GLN A 48 21.02 1.73 -3.97
C GLN A 48 20.94 0.80 -5.17
N ARG A 49 21.90 -0.11 -5.33
CA ARG A 49 21.86 -1.14 -6.36
C ARG A 49 20.65 -2.06 -6.15
N THR A 50 20.43 -2.50 -4.93
CA THR A 50 19.28 -3.34 -4.57
C THR A 50 17.96 -2.62 -4.88
N SER A 51 17.87 -1.33 -4.55
CA SER A 51 16.71 -0.49 -4.86
C SER A 51 16.46 -0.36 -6.36
N MET A 52 17.51 -0.11 -7.16
CA MET A 52 17.41 -0.09 -8.63
C MET A 52 16.92 -1.43 -9.17
N CYS A 53 17.46 -2.53 -8.65
CA CYS A 53 17.07 -3.88 -9.06
C CYS A 53 15.60 -4.17 -8.67
N LEU A 54 15.16 -3.78 -7.47
CA LEU A 54 13.77 -3.94 -7.05
C LEU A 54 12.80 -3.19 -7.98
N VAL A 55 13.11 -1.93 -8.30
CA VAL A 55 12.31 -1.10 -9.23
C VAL A 55 12.19 -1.78 -10.60
N LEU A 56 13.31 -2.18 -11.19
CA LEU A 56 13.33 -2.81 -12.52
C LEU A 56 12.67 -4.19 -12.53
N GLY A 57 12.89 -4.99 -11.50
CA GLY A 57 12.28 -6.33 -11.40
C GLY A 57 10.78 -6.29 -11.15
N SER A 58 10.30 -5.35 -10.32
CA SER A 58 8.87 -5.10 -10.13
C SER A 58 8.20 -4.65 -11.43
N ALA A 59 8.84 -3.73 -12.16
CA ALA A 59 8.36 -3.29 -13.47
C ALA A 59 8.34 -4.44 -14.50
N LEU A 60 9.39 -5.26 -14.54
CA LEU A 60 9.44 -6.44 -15.42
C LEU A 60 8.28 -7.40 -15.13
N TRP A 61 8.04 -7.70 -13.86
CA TRP A 61 6.92 -8.55 -13.47
C TRP A 61 5.59 -8.00 -13.97
N MET A 62 5.33 -6.69 -13.76
CA MET A 62 4.11 -6.02 -14.23
C MET A 62 3.98 -6.11 -15.75
N VAL A 63 5.07 -5.90 -16.51
CA VAL A 63 5.06 -6.04 -17.97
C VAL A 63 4.72 -7.46 -18.39
N LEU A 64 5.29 -8.48 -17.74
CA LEU A 64 5.00 -9.88 -18.04
C LEU A 64 3.53 -10.20 -17.79
N VAL A 65 2.96 -9.76 -16.67
CA VAL A 65 1.53 -9.94 -16.38
C VAL A 65 0.67 -9.23 -17.42
N CYS A 66 1.01 -8.00 -17.80
CA CYS A 66 0.30 -7.27 -18.86
C CYS A 66 0.34 -8.03 -20.18
N LEU A 67 1.51 -8.49 -20.62
CA LEU A 67 1.67 -9.20 -21.90
C LEU A 67 0.89 -10.52 -21.94
N VAL A 68 0.97 -11.31 -20.86
CA VAL A 68 0.19 -12.57 -20.77
C VAL A 68 -1.30 -12.27 -20.76
N SER A 69 -1.74 -11.25 -20.02
CA SER A 69 -3.15 -10.86 -19.97
C SER A 69 -3.71 -10.37 -21.31
N LEU A 70 -2.87 -9.77 -22.18
CA LEU A 70 -3.26 -9.39 -23.54
C LEU A 70 -3.62 -10.60 -24.42
N THR A 71 -3.11 -11.79 -24.10
CA THR A 71 -3.49 -13.04 -24.79
C THR A 71 -4.79 -13.64 -24.26
N GLY A 72 -5.47 -13.00 -23.32
CA GLY A 72 -6.69 -13.49 -22.72
C GLY A 72 -6.50 -14.65 -21.75
N HIS A 73 -5.31 -14.79 -21.16
CA HIS A 73 -4.99 -15.84 -20.21
C HIS A 73 -4.63 -15.25 -18.85
N GLY A 74 -5.08 -15.93 -17.79
CA GLY A 74 -4.86 -15.54 -16.41
C GLY A 74 -5.06 -16.72 -15.46
N GLY A 75 -5.16 -16.37 -14.17
CA GLY A 75 -5.42 -17.33 -13.10
C GLY A 75 -4.21 -17.59 -12.21
N LEU A 76 -4.47 -17.89 -10.95
CA LEU A 76 -3.46 -17.98 -9.89
C LEU A 76 -2.32 -18.95 -10.20
N MET A 77 -2.65 -20.12 -10.79
CA MET A 77 -1.61 -21.12 -11.14
C MET A 77 -0.69 -20.61 -12.25
N LEU A 78 -1.24 -19.90 -13.24
CA LEU A 78 -0.42 -19.29 -14.30
C LEU A 78 0.54 -18.24 -13.73
N TRP A 79 0.06 -17.39 -12.82
CA TRP A 79 0.90 -16.38 -12.17
C TRP A 79 2.00 -16.98 -11.31
N ARG A 80 1.71 -18.06 -10.57
CA ARG A 80 2.71 -18.82 -9.82
C ARG A 80 3.73 -19.50 -10.73
N GLY A 81 3.26 -20.09 -11.83
CA GLY A 81 4.13 -20.68 -12.86
C GLY A 81 5.06 -19.64 -13.50
N LEU A 82 4.51 -18.48 -13.87
CA LEU A 82 5.27 -17.38 -14.44
C LEU A 82 6.34 -16.84 -13.46
N ALA A 83 6.00 -16.71 -12.19
CA ALA A 83 6.95 -16.31 -11.15
C ALA A 83 8.06 -17.34 -10.96
N ALA A 84 7.73 -18.65 -11.02
CA ALA A 84 8.72 -19.73 -10.94
C ALA A 84 9.66 -19.72 -12.16
N VAL A 85 9.14 -19.51 -13.36
CA VAL A 85 9.96 -19.37 -14.59
C VAL A 85 10.86 -18.16 -14.48
N MET A 86 10.34 -17.01 -14.04
CA MET A 86 11.16 -15.80 -13.85
C MET A 86 12.26 -16.05 -12.80
N ALA A 87 11.97 -16.77 -11.71
CA ALA A 87 12.96 -17.14 -10.69
C ALA A 87 14.06 -18.03 -11.28
N LEU A 88 13.67 -19.08 -12.02
CA LEU A 88 14.61 -20.00 -12.67
C LEU A 88 15.51 -19.26 -13.63
N MET A 89 14.94 -18.42 -14.51
CA MET A 89 15.69 -17.63 -15.48
C MET A 89 16.66 -16.67 -14.78
N ALA A 90 16.23 -15.97 -13.74
CA ALA A 90 17.10 -15.06 -13.00
C ALA A 90 18.27 -15.78 -12.33
N VAL A 91 18.05 -16.96 -11.76
CA VAL A 91 19.10 -17.80 -11.14
C VAL A 91 20.06 -18.35 -12.20
N VAL A 92 19.54 -18.88 -13.31
CA VAL A 92 20.38 -19.41 -14.41
C VAL A 92 21.29 -18.32 -14.96
N LEU A 93 20.73 -17.14 -15.24
CA LEU A 93 21.50 -16.00 -15.73
C LEU A 93 22.55 -15.54 -14.70
N GLU A 94 22.25 -15.57 -13.41
CA GLU A 94 23.21 -15.25 -12.34
C GLU A 94 24.38 -16.25 -12.32
N ILE A 95 24.11 -17.54 -12.45
CA ILE A 95 25.14 -18.60 -12.49
C ILE A 95 26.00 -18.47 -13.73
N LEU A 96 25.38 -18.29 -14.91
CA LEU A 96 26.12 -18.13 -16.17
C LEU A 96 27.02 -16.90 -16.14
N TRP A 97 26.53 -15.80 -15.59
CA TRP A 97 27.29 -14.57 -15.45
C TRP A 97 28.43 -14.70 -14.43
N GLY A 98 28.17 -15.36 -13.28
CA GLY A 98 29.18 -15.67 -12.26
C GLY A 98 30.32 -16.52 -12.81
N ARG A 99 30.02 -17.56 -13.59
CA ARG A 99 31.02 -18.41 -14.29
C ARG A 99 31.86 -17.61 -15.26
N ARG A 100 31.27 -16.71 -16.05
CA ARG A 100 31.96 -15.88 -17.04
C ARG A 100 32.92 -14.86 -16.41
N ASN A 101 32.64 -14.36 -15.23
CA ASN A 101 33.37 -13.26 -14.60
C ASN A 101 34.26 -13.69 -13.42
N LYS A 102 34.38 -14.99 -13.11
CA LYS A 102 35.18 -15.54 -11.98
C LYS A 102 34.97 -14.76 -10.65
N GLN A 103 33.81 -14.13 -10.45
CA GLN A 103 33.52 -13.42 -9.22
C GLN A 103 33.04 -14.42 -8.17
N VAL A 104 33.85 -14.61 -7.14
CA VAL A 104 33.50 -15.34 -5.91
C VAL A 104 32.36 -14.58 -5.24
N LEU A 105 31.28 -15.28 -4.94
CA LEU A 105 30.16 -14.79 -4.13
C LEU A 105 30.63 -14.22 -2.76
N PRO A 106 29.91 -13.34 -2.13
CA PRO A 106 30.36 -12.14 -1.46
C PRO A 106 30.94 -12.38 -0.08
N GLY A 107 32.23 -12.43 0.02
CA GLY A 107 32.95 -12.16 1.27
C GLY A 107 32.86 -10.69 1.75
N ALA A 108 32.34 -9.81 0.91
CA ALA A 108 32.19 -8.38 1.23
C ALA A 108 31.19 -8.08 2.35
N TRP A 109 30.08 -8.84 2.42
CA TRP A 109 29.09 -8.68 3.48
C TRP A 109 29.63 -9.12 4.85
N LEU A 110 30.31 -10.26 4.91
CA LEU A 110 30.96 -10.74 6.12
C LEU A 110 32.11 -9.83 6.59
N LYS A 111 32.82 -9.18 5.64
CA LYS A 111 33.83 -8.17 5.97
C LYS A 111 33.23 -6.89 6.50
N ALA A 112 32.10 -6.43 5.98
CA ALA A 112 31.38 -5.25 6.49
C ALA A 112 30.86 -5.46 7.92
N VAL A 113 30.33 -6.64 8.21
CA VAL A 113 29.91 -7.03 9.58
C VAL A 113 31.12 -7.12 10.54
N LYS A 114 32.24 -7.65 10.08
CA LYS A 114 33.46 -7.78 10.90
C LYS A 114 34.11 -6.44 11.24
N ASN A 115 34.09 -5.48 10.31
CA ASN A 115 34.64 -4.12 10.53
C ASN A 115 33.79 -3.24 11.47
N SER A 116 32.58 -3.70 11.83
CA SER A 116 31.73 -3.03 12.82
C SER A 116 32.12 -3.36 14.26
N ALA A 117 32.91 -4.41 14.48
CA ALA A 117 33.28 -4.91 15.82
C ALA A 117 34.33 -4.04 16.55
N ASP A 118 35.04 -3.17 15.81
CA ASP A 118 36.15 -2.35 16.38
C ASP A 118 35.75 -0.96 16.90
N LYS A 119 34.43 -0.67 16.96
CA LYS A 119 33.95 0.62 17.48
C LYS A 119 33.79 0.57 19.00
N GLY A 120 34.03 1.74 19.64
CA GLY A 120 34.01 1.87 21.09
C GLY A 120 32.77 1.24 21.75
N ARG A 121 32.98 0.63 22.93
CA ARG A 121 31.97 -0.20 23.66
C ARG A 121 30.62 0.52 23.90
N SER A 122 30.63 1.83 24.12
CA SER A 122 29.44 2.66 24.35
C SER A 122 28.59 2.84 23.08
N GLU A 123 29.21 3.09 21.92
CA GLU A 123 28.49 3.19 20.64
C GLU A 123 27.89 1.82 20.22
N SER A 124 28.60 0.74 20.53
CA SER A 124 28.15 -0.62 20.27
C SER A 124 26.90 -0.99 21.07
N MET A 125 26.80 -0.57 22.34
CA MET A 125 25.61 -0.82 23.18
C MET A 125 24.38 -0.04 22.67
N ALA A 126 24.54 1.24 22.31
CA ALA A 126 23.44 2.03 21.76
C ALA A 126 22.92 1.47 20.43
N GLN A 127 23.84 1.04 19.56
CA GLN A 127 23.48 0.38 18.30
C GLN A 127 22.71 -0.92 18.55
N ALA A 128 23.19 -1.75 19.48
CA ALA A 128 22.55 -3.03 19.82
C ALA A 128 21.14 -2.80 20.38
N ALA A 129 20.95 -1.83 21.26
CA ALA A 129 19.65 -1.49 21.84
C ALA A 129 18.66 -1.00 20.78
N LEU A 130 19.06 -0.10 19.88
CA LEU A 130 18.23 0.41 18.80
C LEU A 130 17.88 -0.70 17.78
N LEU A 131 18.83 -1.55 17.44
CA LEU A 131 18.58 -2.70 16.57
C LEU A 131 17.63 -3.70 17.22
N ALA A 132 17.81 -4.01 18.49
CA ALA A 132 16.90 -4.88 19.24
C ALA A 132 15.48 -4.30 19.26
N PHE A 133 15.35 -2.98 19.45
CA PHE A 133 14.06 -2.30 19.37
C PHE A 133 13.42 -2.45 17.98
N ILE A 134 14.15 -2.16 16.90
CA ILE A 134 13.64 -2.27 15.53
C ILE A 134 13.20 -3.72 15.24
N ILE A 135 14.02 -4.70 15.60
CA ILE A 135 13.71 -6.13 15.42
C ILE A 135 12.44 -6.49 16.20
N THR A 136 12.32 -6.02 17.44
CA THR A 136 11.12 -6.26 18.27
C THR A 136 9.87 -5.70 17.61
N MET A 137 9.92 -4.46 17.10
CA MET A 137 8.79 -3.84 16.40
C MET A 137 8.41 -4.61 15.12
N VAL A 138 9.39 -5.06 14.35
CA VAL A 138 9.16 -5.90 13.16
C VAL A 138 8.54 -7.25 13.53
N LEU A 139 9.00 -7.89 14.61
CA LEU A 139 8.44 -9.16 15.10
C LEU A 139 7.00 -9.00 15.61
N ILE A 140 6.69 -7.90 16.27
CA ILE A 140 5.30 -7.56 16.67
C ILE A 140 4.40 -7.48 15.43
N GLN A 141 4.83 -6.78 14.38
CA GLN A 141 4.05 -6.70 13.15
C GLN A 141 3.96 -8.04 12.42
N ALA A 142 5.03 -8.84 12.44
CA ALA A 142 4.99 -10.21 11.92
C ALA A 142 3.92 -11.08 12.65
N GLY A 143 3.81 -10.96 13.96
CA GLY A 143 2.74 -11.59 14.74
C GLY A 143 1.34 -11.12 14.33
N ARG A 144 1.21 -9.84 14.02
CA ARG A 144 -0.07 -9.23 13.57
C ARG A 144 -0.53 -9.71 12.20
N MET A 145 0.34 -10.15 11.32
CA MET A 145 -0.05 -10.69 10.01
C MET A 145 -1.07 -11.83 10.09
N ASN A 146 -1.19 -12.48 11.24
CA ASN A 146 -2.17 -13.53 11.47
C ASN A 146 -3.52 -13.00 11.99
N ILE A 147 -3.64 -11.71 12.26
CA ILE A 147 -4.79 -11.16 12.98
C ILE A 147 -5.64 -10.27 12.07
N GLU A 148 -5.06 -9.60 11.07
CA GLU A 148 -5.74 -8.50 10.41
C GLU A 148 -6.29 -8.86 9.04
N LEU A 149 -7.63 -8.84 8.95
CA LEU A 149 -8.38 -8.83 7.71
C LEU A 149 -9.26 -7.60 7.74
N ASP A 150 -8.74 -6.47 7.31
CA ASP A 150 -9.53 -5.26 7.18
C ASP A 150 -10.17 -5.15 5.79
N TYR A 151 -11.22 -4.36 5.72
CA TYR A 151 -11.99 -4.10 4.50
C TYR A 151 -11.07 -3.60 3.37
N ASP A 152 -10.23 -2.62 3.64
CA ASP A 152 -9.32 -2.05 2.65
C ASP A 152 -8.31 -3.07 2.13
N SER A 153 -7.72 -3.89 3.01
CA SER A 153 -6.77 -4.93 2.59
C SER A 153 -7.42 -5.97 1.68
N LEU A 154 -8.68 -6.33 1.93
CA LEU A 154 -9.45 -7.22 1.06
C LEU A 154 -9.78 -6.58 -0.29
N HIS A 155 -9.97 -5.27 -0.33
CA HIS A 155 -10.15 -4.52 -1.58
C HIS A 155 -8.86 -4.33 -2.36
N TYR A 156 -7.69 -4.22 -1.69
CA TYR A 156 -6.42 -3.92 -2.34
C TYR A 156 -5.62 -5.18 -2.69
N GLY A 157 -4.90 -5.75 -1.78
CA GLY A 157 -3.88 -6.73 -2.10
C GLY A 157 -4.23 -8.19 -1.81
N LEU A 158 -5.01 -8.47 -0.76
CA LEU A 158 -5.20 -9.83 -0.26
C LEU A 158 -5.90 -10.76 -1.26
N ARG A 159 -6.82 -10.23 -2.03
CA ARG A 159 -7.67 -10.99 -2.95
C ARG A 159 -7.38 -10.71 -4.42
N SER A 160 -6.16 -10.32 -4.75
CA SER A 160 -5.74 -9.95 -6.11
C SER A 160 -6.13 -11.00 -7.16
N ALA A 161 -6.04 -12.28 -6.83
CA ALA A 161 -6.43 -13.39 -7.72
C ALA A 161 -7.94 -13.50 -7.99
N TYR A 162 -8.78 -12.79 -7.22
CA TYR A 162 -10.24 -12.81 -7.39
C TYR A 162 -10.80 -11.47 -7.90
N VAL A 163 -10.08 -10.36 -7.62
CA VAL A 163 -10.57 -9.02 -7.94
C VAL A 163 -9.95 -8.43 -9.20
N LEU A 164 -8.89 -9.07 -9.73
CA LEU A 164 -8.24 -8.65 -10.97
C LEU A 164 -8.47 -9.61 -12.13
N ASP A 165 -8.63 -10.90 -11.86
CA ASP A 165 -8.49 -11.94 -12.87
C ASP A 165 -9.36 -13.15 -12.54
N ASN A 166 -10.30 -13.46 -13.42
CA ASN A 166 -11.15 -14.64 -13.32
C ASN A 166 -10.75 -15.73 -14.35
N GLY A 167 -9.50 -15.73 -14.77
CA GLY A 167 -8.92 -16.68 -15.70
C GLY A 167 -8.63 -16.12 -17.09
N LYS A 168 -9.02 -14.87 -17.39
CA LYS A 168 -8.78 -14.20 -18.68
C LYS A 168 -7.74 -13.07 -18.61
N GLY A 169 -7.12 -12.90 -17.44
CA GLY A 169 -6.11 -11.89 -17.21
C GLY A 169 -6.65 -10.57 -16.66
N ILE A 170 -5.72 -9.64 -16.33
CA ILE A 170 -6.05 -8.39 -15.61
C ILE A 170 -6.87 -7.39 -16.44
N TYR A 171 -7.05 -7.62 -17.73
CA TYR A 171 -7.86 -6.76 -18.60
C TYR A 171 -9.31 -7.20 -18.67
N GLU A 172 -9.65 -8.31 -18.02
CA GLU A 172 -11.02 -8.78 -17.90
C GLU A 172 -11.86 -7.79 -17.08
N ASN A 173 -13.06 -7.47 -17.57
CA ASN A 173 -14.01 -6.70 -16.80
C ASN A 173 -14.80 -7.66 -15.89
N LEU A 174 -14.56 -7.60 -14.61
CA LEU A 174 -15.27 -8.39 -13.60
C LEU A 174 -16.56 -7.70 -13.13
N GLY A 175 -16.94 -6.55 -13.71
CA GLY A 175 -18.15 -5.85 -13.35
C GLY A 175 -18.12 -5.18 -11.97
N MET A 176 -16.96 -5.12 -11.34
CA MET A 176 -16.79 -4.44 -10.05
C MET A 176 -16.83 -2.93 -10.24
N ILE A 177 -17.72 -2.25 -9.51
CA ILE A 177 -18.04 -0.84 -9.74
C ILE A 177 -17.37 0.14 -8.80
N ASN A 178 -16.94 -0.30 -7.62
CA ASN A 178 -16.25 0.62 -6.73
C ASN A 178 -14.98 1.16 -7.39
N LEU A 179 -14.75 2.47 -7.27
CA LEU A 179 -13.58 3.14 -7.88
C LEU A 179 -12.25 2.47 -7.53
N VAL A 180 -12.16 1.87 -6.34
CA VAL A 180 -10.97 1.16 -5.88
C VAL A 180 -10.58 0.01 -6.82
N TYR A 181 -11.56 -0.69 -7.42
CA TYR A 181 -11.27 -1.78 -8.36
C TYR A 181 -10.77 -1.29 -9.72
N THR A 182 -11.03 -0.04 -10.06
CA THR A 182 -10.63 0.56 -11.34
C THR A 182 -9.26 1.20 -11.31
N TYR A 183 -8.63 1.34 -10.15
CA TYR A 183 -7.28 1.87 -10.04
C TYR A 183 -6.27 1.03 -10.83
N SER A 184 -5.09 1.58 -11.05
CA SER A 184 -4.01 0.91 -11.83
C SER A 184 -3.57 -0.43 -11.24
N LYS A 185 -3.80 -0.66 -9.94
CA LYS A 185 -3.62 -1.97 -9.28
C LYS A 185 -2.19 -2.52 -9.29
N GLY A 186 -1.19 -1.63 -9.21
CA GLY A 186 0.21 -2.06 -9.29
C GLY A 186 0.64 -2.99 -8.16
N LEU A 187 0.21 -2.77 -6.90
CA LEU A 187 0.50 -3.68 -5.80
C LEU A 187 -0.16 -5.04 -6.04
N GLU A 188 -1.46 -5.02 -6.38
CA GLU A 188 -2.25 -6.23 -6.57
C GLU A 188 -1.67 -7.10 -7.69
N VAL A 189 -1.25 -6.48 -8.81
CA VAL A 189 -0.55 -7.17 -9.88
C VAL A 189 0.80 -7.73 -9.41
N LEU A 190 1.53 -6.96 -8.60
CA LEU A 190 2.82 -7.40 -8.08
C LEU A 190 2.69 -8.62 -7.16
N VAL A 191 1.65 -8.70 -6.34
CA VAL A 191 1.46 -9.78 -5.37
C VAL A 191 0.56 -10.93 -5.85
N LEU A 192 0.15 -10.95 -7.12
CA LEU A 192 -0.66 -12.03 -7.70
C LEU A 192 -0.18 -13.45 -7.33
N PRO A 193 1.12 -13.79 -7.41
CA PRO A 193 1.59 -15.13 -7.05
C PRO A 193 1.43 -15.48 -5.56
N LEU A 194 1.39 -14.45 -4.71
CA LEU A 194 1.27 -14.56 -3.26
C LEU A 194 -0.19 -14.54 -2.79
N SER A 195 -1.10 -14.13 -3.66
CA SER A 195 -2.53 -13.98 -3.38
C SER A 195 -3.23 -15.34 -3.24
N GLY A 196 -4.39 -15.32 -2.60
CA GLY A 196 -5.29 -16.46 -2.53
C GLY A 196 -5.61 -16.91 -1.11
N THR A 197 -6.83 -17.43 -0.97
CA THR A 197 -7.29 -18.07 0.26
C THR A 197 -6.73 -19.50 0.37
N PRO A 198 -6.64 -20.10 1.56
CA PRO A 198 -7.11 -19.59 2.85
C PRO A 198 -6.09 -18.73 3.61
N THR A 199 -4.90 -18.48 3.10
CA THR A 199 -3.86 -17.76 3.84
C THR A 199 -3.47 -16.47 3.15
N TYR A 200 -3.78 -15.36 3.80
CA TYR A 200 -3.37 -14.01 3.34
C TYR A 200 -1.99 -13.58 3.86
N GLY A 201 -1.40 -14.36 4.75
CA GLY A 201 -0.11 -14.05 5.38
C GLY A 201 1.02 -13.78 4.40
N PHE A 202 1.00 -14.40 3.21
CA PHE A 202 2.06 -14.19 2.19
C PHE A 202 2.06 -12.75 1.64
N VAL A 203 0.89 -12.17 1.39
CA VAL A 203 0.77 -10.78 0.91
C VAL A 203 1.11 -9.80 2.03
N LEU A 204 0.63 -10.06 3.26
CA LEU A 204 0.96 -9.24 4.43
C LEU A 204 2.47 -9.28 4.73
N ALA A 205 3.11 -10.44 4.59
CA ALA A 205 4.57 -10.57 4.73
C ALA A 205 5.33 -9.78 3.66
N PHE A 206 4.81 -9.67 2.44
CA PHE A 206 5.39 -8.82 1.41
C PHE A 206 5.35 -7.34 1.82
N SER A 207 4.23 -6.87 2.37
CA SER A 207 4.10 -5.51 2.91
C SER A 207 5.09 -5.26 4.07
N LEU A 208 5.28 -6.24 4.95
CA LEU A 208 6.28 -6.17 6.03
C LEU A 208 7.71 -6.05 5.47
N TRP A 209 8.07 -6.79 4.42
CA TRP A 209 9.37 -6.64 3.77
C TRP A 209 9.55 -5.26 3.13
N CYS A 210 8.50 -4.67 2.57
CA CYS A 210 8.54 -3.27 2.11
C CYS A 210 8.84 -2.32 3.27
N THR A 211 8.22 -2.55 4.43
CA THR A 211 8.46 -1.75 5.64
C THR A 211 9.91 -1.89 6.14
N VAL A 212 10.45 -3.09 6.14
CA VAL A 212 11.89 -3.32 6.44
C VAL A 212 12.76 -2.54 5.46
N GLY A 213 12.41 -2.51 4.18
CA GLY A 213 13.08 -1.69 3.16
C GLY A 213 13.05 -0.19 3.48
N ILE A 214 11.91 0.32 3.95
CA ILE A 214 11.76 1.73 4.40
C ILE A 214 12.74 2.03 5.55
N LEU A 215 12.78 1.16 6.56
CA LEU A 215 13.67 1.35 7.72
C LEU A 215 15.15 1.29 7.33
N LEU A 216 15.52 0.37 6.43
CA LEU A 216 16.89 0.26 5.93
C LEU A 216 17.31 1.49 5.12
N LEU A 217 16.44 2.00 4.25
CA LEU A 217 16.72 3.23 3.48
C LEU A 217 16.86 4.43 4.39
N ALA A 218 15.97 4.60 5.37
CA ALA A 218 16.08 5.71 6.33
C ALA A 218 17.38 5.66 7.12
N ALA A 219 17.76 4.45 7.58
CA ALA A 219 19.02 4.24 8.29
C ALA A 219 20.23 4.59 7.41
N ASP A 220 20.22 4.18 6.15
CA ASP A 220 21.33 4.45 5.23
C ASP A 220 21.40 5.94 4.84
N ILE A 221 20.25 6.56 4.50
CA ILE A 221 20.19 7.98 4.14
C ILE A 221 20.76 8.86 5.27
N VAL A 222 20.32 8.66 6.52
CA VAL A 222 20.82 9.44 7.64
C VAL A 222 22.24 9.01 8.01
N GLY A 223 22.53 7.72 8.00
CA GLY A 223 23.83 7.15 8.38
C GLY A 223 24.99 7.65 7.53
N ARG A 224 24.78 7.85 6.22
CA ARG A 224 25.79 8.39 5.29
C ARG A 224 26.26 9.79 5.66
N TYR A 225 25.39 10.61 6.22
CA TYR A 225 25.70 12.00 6.55
C TYR A 225 26.09 12.20 8.01
N CYS A 226 25.50 11.41 8.90
CA CYS A 226 25.55 11.65 10.34
C CYS A 226 26.20 10.53 11.14
N GLY A 227 26.56 9.43 10.50
CA GLY A 227 27.13 8.24 11.14
C GLY A 227 26.09 7.17 11.47
N GLN A 228 26.55 5.93 11.62
CA GLN A 228 25.72 4.73 11.65
C GLN A 228 24.70 4.70 12.79
N VAL A 229 25.10 5.10 14.03
CA VAL A 229 24.19 5.13 15.20
C VAL A 229 22.96 5.98 14.92
N LYS A 230 23.16 7.11 14.27
CA LYS A 230 22.09 8.08 13.96
C LYS A 230 21.19 7.58 12.81
N GLY A 231 21.77 6.86 11.86
CA GLY A 231 21.00 6.15 10.85
C GLY A 231 20.06 5.12 11.49
N ILE A 232 20.58 4.30 12.40
CA ILE A 232 19.76 3.32 13.13
C ILE A 232 18.71 4.03 14.01
N LEU A 233 19.04 5.17 14.62
CA LEU A 233 18.08 5.97 15.38
C LEU A 233 16.93 6.48 14.46
N ALA A 234 17.24 6.93 13.24
CA ALA A 234 16.20 7.32 12.29
C ALA A 234 15.24 6.16 12.01
N ALA A 235 15.77 4.98 11.72
CA ALA A 235 14.96 3.79 11.52
C ALA A 235 14.13 3.43 12.77
N ALA A 236 14.70 3.53 13.96
CA ALA A 236 14.00 3.27 15.22
C ALA A 236 12.82 4.25 15.44
N ILE A 237 13.03 5.55 15.14
CA ILE A 237 11.97 6.55 15.22
C ILE A 237 10.85 6.23 14.22
N LEU A 238 11.18 5.90 12.98
CA LEU A 238 10.16 5.49 11.98
C LEU A 238 9.44 4.21 12.40
N ALA A 239 10.13 3.27 13.04
CA ALA A 239 9.54 2.07 13.60
C ALA A 239 8.61 2.34 14.81
N ALA A 240 8.69 3.51 15.43
CA ALA A 240 7.77 3.94 16.47
C ALA A 240 6.51 4.63 15.90
N ILE A 241 6.52 5.10 14.63
CA ILE A 241 5.38 5.82 14.03
C ILE A 241 4.29 4.84 13.62
N PRO A 242 3.07 4.94 14.19
CA PRO A 242 1.98 4.01 13.92
C PRO A 242 1.64 3.92 12.45
N GLY A 243 1.56 5.05 11.74
CA GLY A 243 1.22 5.11 10.31
C GLY A 243 2.19 4.39 9.38
N ILE A 244 3.41 4.12 9.81
CA ILE A 244 4.38 3.33 9.05
C ILE A 244 4.33 1.87 9.50
N MET A 245 4.41 1.62 10.81
CA MET A 245 4.53 0.25 11.32
C MET A 245 3.21 -0.51 11.31
N ASN A 246 2.07 0.14 11.64
CA ASN A 246 0.78 -0.55 11.60
C ASN A 246 0.33 -0.88 10.18
N MET A 247 0.79 -0.10 9.19
CA MET A 247 0.57 -0.43 7.77
C MET A 247 1.39 -1.63 7.28
N ALA A 248 2.40 -2.07 8.03
CA ALA A 248 3.23 -3.22 7.68
C ALA A 248 2.45 -4.54 7.66
N ALA A 249 1.40 -4.65 8.48
CA ALA A 249 0.53 -5.83 8.56
C ALA A 249 -0.75 -5.70 7.72
N THR A 250 -0.78 -4.77 6.75
CA THR A 250 -1.92 -4.58 5.82
C THR A 250 -1.50 -4.87 4.39
N ALA A 251 -2.47 -5.16 3.53
CA ALA A 251 -2.24 -5.31 2.09
C ALA A 251 -2.53 -4.01 1.30
N LYS A 252 -2.45 -2.87 1.98
CA LYS A 252 -2.61 -1.54 1.38
C LYS A 252 -1.33 -1.14 0.63
N SER A 253 -1.49 -0.36 -0.42
CA SER A 253 -0.38 0.08 -1.27
C SER A 253 0.52 1.17 -0.66
N ASP A 254 0.25 1.58 0.59
CA ASP A 254 0.91 2.70 1.24
C ASP A 254 2.41 2.47 1.45
N ASN A 255 2.78 1.34 2.07
CA ASN A 255 4.18 1.08 2.41
C ASN A 255 5.05 0.81 1.17
N ILE A 256 4.53 0.13 0.15
CA ILE A 256 5.28 -0.02 -1.11
C ILE A 256 5.45 1.33 -1.82
N THR A 257 4.44 2.19 -1.76
CA THR A 257 4.51 3.55 -2.31
C THR A 257 5.54 4.38 -1.55
N LEU A 258 5.51 4.36 -0.21
CA LEU A 258 6.50 5.06 0.62
C LEU A 258 7.92 4.54 0.37
N LEU A 259 8.11 3.22 0.24
CA LEU A 259 9.40 2.62 -0.11
C LEU A 259 9.94 3.23 -1.40
N HIS A 260 9.11 3.28 -2.45
CA HIS A 260 9.51 3.84 -3.75
C HIS A 260 9.72 5.37 -3.68
N GLN A 261 8.90 6.08 -2.92
CA GLN A 261 9.11 7.52 -2.69
C GLN A 261 10.45 7.80 -1.96
N LEU A 262 10.81 6.97 -0.98
CA LEU A 262 12.13 7.09 -0.33
C LEU A 262 13.28 6.67 -1.25
N ILE A 263 13.07 5.74 -2.17
CA ILE A 263 14.04 5.43 -3.23
C ILE A 263 14.25 6.64 -4.15
N ILE A 264 13.17 7.33 -4.54
CA ILE A 264 13.27 8.59 -5.31
C ILE A 264 14.08 9.61 -4.51
N TYR A 265 13.70 9.85 -3.26
CA TYR A 265 14.39 10.80 -2.37
C TYR A 265 15.89 10.47 -2.27
N ASP A 266 16.24 9.21 -2.09
CA ASP A 266 17.62 8.76 -1.98
C ASP A 266 18.41 8.97 -3.29
N PHE A 267 17.84 8.64 -4.44
CA PHE A 267 18.49 8.88 -5.74
C PHE A 267 18.69 10.37 -6.01
N ILE A 268 17.75 11.23 -5.60
CA ILE A 268 17.90 12.68 -5.69
C ILE A 268 18.99 13.17 -4.74
N CYS A 269 19.07 12.61 -3.54
CA CYS A 269 20.19 12.91 -2.62
C CYS A 269 21.55 12.60 -3.27
N PHE A 270 21.68 11.48 -3.96
CA PHE A 270 22.91 11.17 -4.70
C PHE A 270 23.15 12.11 -5.88
N ALA A 271 22.12 12.50 -6.62
CA ALA A 271 22.24 13.45 -7.72
C ALA A 271 22.64 14.86 -7.23
N LEU A 272 22.22 15.24 -6.02
CA LEU A 272 22.54 16.52 -5.40
C LEU A 272 23.82 16.50 -4.55
N TRP A 273 24.42 15.34 -4.30
CA TRP A 273 25.62 15.23 -3.47
C TRP A 273 26.82 15.81 -4.19
N ASP A 274 27.51 16.71 -3.52
CA ASP A 274 28.81 17.23 -3.94
C ASP A 274 29.90 16.49 -3.16
N GLY A 275 30.61 15.63 -3.84
CA GLY A 275 31.75 14.92 -3.28
C GLY A 275 32.90 15.87 -2.89
N LYS A 276 32.70 16.71 -1.88
CA LYS A 276 33.71 17.59 -1.29
C LYS A 276 34.74 16.84 -0.45
N GLN A 277 34.91 15.55 -0.63
CA GLN A 277 36.11 14.87 -0.13
C GLN A 277 37.15 14.78 -1.25
N GLY A 278 37.88 15.88 -1.47
CA GLY A 278 39.27 16.01 -1.90
C GLY A 278 39.81 15.21 -3.10
N LYS A 279 39.08 14.31 -3.69
CA LYS A 279 39.44 13.61 -4.92
C LYS A 279 38.35 13.86 -5.95
N LYS A 280 38.73 14.47 -7.07
CA LYS A 280 37.91 14.62 -8.28
C LYS A 280 37.38 13.23 -8.73
N SER A 281 36.37 12.71 -8.06
CA SER A 281 35.67 11.54 -8.48
C SER A 281 34.78 11.92 -9.66
N SER A 282 35.38 11.92 -10.84
CA SER A 282 34.64 11.97 -12.12
C SER A 282 33.66 10.78 -12.24
N SER A 283 33.74 9.86 -11.35
CA SER A 283 33.15 8.55 -11.24
C SER A 283 31.65 8.53 -10.96
N ALA A 284 31.12 9.38 -10.09
CA ALA A 284 29.69 9.42 -9.79
C ALA A 284 28.86 10.02 -10.95
N LYS A 285 29.53 10.55 -11.97
CA LYS A 285 28.90 11.25 -13.11
C LYS A 285 28.13 10.35 -14.06
N ASN A 286 28.41 9.05 -14.09
CA ASN A 286 27.86 8.12 -15.08
C ASN A 286 26.71 7.26 -14.56
N ILE A 287 26.32 7.40 -13.27
CA ILE A 287 25.20 6.64 -12.72
C ILE A 287 23.90 7.39 -13.07
N PRO A 288 22.91 6.73 -13.68
CA PRO A 288 21.68 7.38 -14.15
C PRO A 288 20.65 7.58 -13.01
N TRP A 289 21.06 8.29 -11.95
CA TRP A 289 20.19 8.52 -10.78
C TRP A 289 18.85 9.13 -11.15
N LEU A 290 18.85 10.11 -12.06
CA LEU A 290 17.62 10.78 -12.48
C LEU A 290 16.70 9.85 -13.26
N SER A 291 17.24 9.04 -14.20
CA SER A 291 16.44 8.06 -14.93
C SER A 291 15.81 7.04 -13.99
N MET A 292 16.57 6.56 -13.00
CA MET A 292 16.04 5.64 -11.98
C MET A 292 15.02 6.31 -11.07
N ALA A 293 15.18 7.58 -10.72
CA ALA A 293 14.18 8.34 -9.97
C ALA A 293 12.87 8.48 -10.77
N VAL A 294 12.94 8.78 -12.07
CA VAL A 294 11.75 8.83 -12.95
C VAL A 294 11.11 7.45 -13.12
N SER A 295 11.92 6.38 -13.31
CA SER A 295 11.41 4.99 -13.33
C SER A 295 10.65 4.64 -12.07
N THR A 296 11.19 5.02 -10.92
CA THR A 296 10.56 4.78 -9.62
C THR A 296 9.29 5.62 -9.44
N TYR A 297 9.30 6.88 -9.91
CA TYR A 297 8.13 7.75 -9.90
C TYR A 297 6.96 7.13 -10.68
N LEU A 298 7.19 6.60 -11.88
CA LEU A 298 6.16 5.94 -12.67
C LEU A 298 5.52 4.77 -11.90
N LEU A 299 6.30 3.99 -11.16
CA LEU A 299 5.76 2.90 -10.34
C LEU A 299 4.95 3.41 -9.14
N THR A 300 5.30 4.54 -8.51
CA THR A 300 4.48 5.10 -7.43
C THR A 300 3.07 5.44 -7.90
N LEU A 301 2.93 5.90 -9.16
CA LEU A 301 1.62 6.26 -9.72
C LEU A 301 0.73 5.06 -9.99
N VAL A 302 1.31 3.89 -10.28
CA VAL A 302 0.53 2.67 -10.50
C VAL A 302 0.25 1.91 -9.20
N TYR A 303 1.04 2.10 -8.17
CA TYR A 303 0.75 1.52 -6.85
C TYR A 303 -0.41 2.23 -6.16
N LYS A 304 -0.41 3.56 -6.16
CA LYS A 304 -1.41 4.34 -5.45
C LYS A 304 -1.75 5.64 -6.22
N PRO A 305 -2.96 5.79 -6.78
CA PRO A 305 -3.32 6.99 -7.54
C PRO A 305 -3.21 8.29 -6.72
N THR A 306 -3.57 8.25 -5.44
CA THR A 306 -3.45 9.41 -4.55
C THR A 306 -2.00 9.84 -4.27
N ALA A 307 -1.03 8.94 -4.50
CA ALA A 307 0.39 9.26 -4.43
C ALA A 307 0.83 10.27 -5.50
N LEU A 308 0.01 10.48 -6.56
CA LEU A 308 0.28 11.47 -7.60
C LEU A 308 0.67 12.83 -6.99
N VAL A 309 -0.08 13.32 -6.01
CA VAL A 309 0.17 14.62 -5.36
C VAL A 309 1.56 14.66 -4.72
N PHE A 310 1.85 13.72 -3.84
CA PHE A 310 3.09 13.72 -3.05
C PHE A 310 4.31 13.28 -3.85
N SER A 311 4.16 12.30 -4.75
CA SER A 311 5.25 11.87 -5.64
C SER A 311 5.61 12.95 -6.66
N THR A 312 4.61 13.68 -7.19
CA THR A 312 4.83 14.80 -8.10
C THR A 312 5.45 15.98 -7.38
N ALA A 313 5.03 16.27 -6.14
CA ALA A 313 5.66 17.29 -5.31
C ALA A 313 7.15 16.95 -5.08
N LEU A 314 7.46 15.70 -4.71
CA LEU A 314 8.83 15.23 -4.53
C LEU A 314 9.66 15.37 -5.82
N GLY A 315 9.13 14.89 -6.95
CA GLY A 315 9.79 14.98 -8.26
C GLY A 315 9.95 16.42 -8.75
N GLY A 316 8.93 17.25 -8.60
CA GLY A 316 8.93 18.66 -9.00
C GLY A 316 9.95 19.47 -8.22
N VAL A 317 9.96 19.36 -6.89
CA VAL A 317 10.96 20.02 -6.03
C VAL A 317 12.38 19.52 -6.37
N ALA A 318 12.54 18.22 -6.64
CA ALA A 318 13.82 17.67 -7.06
C ALA A 318 14.30 18.31 -8.37
N LEU A 319 13.44 18.41 -9.39
CA LEU A 319 13.78 19.05 -10.68
C LEU A 319 14.16 20.52 -10.48
N VAL A 320 13.39 21.26 -9.68
CA VAL A 320 13.72 22.67 -9.37
C VAL A 320 15.07 22.79 -8.69
N CYS A 321 15.37 21.96 -7.70
CA CYS A 321 16.65 21.98 -7.01
C CYS A 321 17.81 21.56 -7.90
N LEU A 322 17.64 20.54 -8.76
CA LEU A 322 18.65 20.15 -9.72
C LEU A 322 18.93 21.25 -10.75
N PHE A 323 17.89 21.98 -11.18
CA PHE A 323 18.03 23.11 -12.08
C PHE A 323 18.74 24.29 -11.39
N LEU A 324 18.28 24.73 -10.20
CA LEU A 324 18.88 25.84 -9.44
C LEU A 324 20.35 25.58 -9.09
N THR A 325 20.70 24.33 -8.79
CA THR A 325 22.07 23.93 -8.45
C THR A 325 22.93 23.60 -9.68
N ARG A 326 22.38 23.76 -10.91
CA ARG A 326 23.01 23.43 -12.19
C ARG A 326 23.51 21.98 -12.26
N ARG A 327 22.76 21.06 -11.64
CA ARG A 327 23.06 19.61 -11.61
C ARG A 327 22.13 18.79 -12.46
N LEU A 328 21.13 19.42 -13.05
CA LEU A 328 20.27 18.75 -14.02
C LEU A 328 21.12 18.31 -15.22
N ARG A 329 21.30 17.01 -15.35
CA ARG A 329 21.98 16.40 -16.49
C ARG A 329 20.98 15.48 -17.15
N VAL A 330 20.67 15.76 -18.40
CA VAL A 330 19.94 14.81 -19.26
C VAL A 330 20.88 13.63 -19.47
N GLY A 331 20.43 12.45 -19.00
CA GLY A 331 21.26 11.25 -18.95
C GLY A 331 21.72 10.78 -20.34
N ASP A 332 22.75 9.95 -20.33
CA ASP A 332 23.19 9.17 -21.46
C ASP A 332 22.06 8.31 -22.05
N ARG A 333 22.10 7.98 -23.34
CA ARG A 333 21.11 7.11 -24.03
C ARG A 333 20.81 5.82 -23.27
N ARG A 334 21.79 5.25 -22.57
CA ARG A 334 21.64 4.07 -21.70
C ARG A 334 20.71 4.31 -20.50
N GLY A 335 20.76 5.49 -19.90
CA GLY A 335 19.82 5.89 -18.85
C GLY A 335 18.37 5.94 -19.33
N PHE A 336 18.18 6.30 -20.60
CA PHE A 336 16.85 6.31 -21.22
C PHE A 336 16.27 4.88 -21.38
N CYS A 337 17.12 3.90 -21.67
CA CYS A 337 16.69 2.50 -21.78
C CYS A 337 16.11 1.95 -20.45
N LEU A 338 16.58 2.47 -19.31
CA LEU A 338 16.05 2.08 -17.99
C LEU A 338 14.61 2.54 -17.77
N LEU A 339 14.12 3.53 -18.51
CA LEU A 339 12.73 4.02 -18.44
C LEU A 339 11.75 3.13 -19.23
N LEU A 340 12.23 2.35 -20.19
CA LEU A 340 11.36 1.60 -21.11
C LEU A 340 10.48 0.58 -20.38
N ILE A 341 11.07 -0.20 -19.46
CA ILE A 341 10.33 -1.26 -18.75
C ILE A 341 9.35 -0.67 -17.73
N PRO A 342 9.74 0.27 -16.83
CA PRO A 342 8.79 0.95 -15.96
C PRO A 342 7.72 1.75 -16.72
N GLY A 343 8.08 2.36 -17.85
CA GLY A 343 7.13 3.04 -18.73
C GLY A 343 6.11 2.08 -19.34
N ALA A 344 6.55 0.92 -19.82
CA ALA A 344 5.67 -0.11 -20.36
C ALA A 344 4.75 -0.69 -19.26
N ALA A 345 5.27 -0.91 -18.05
CA ALA A 345 4.47 -1.34 -16.92
C ALA A 345 3.37 -0.32 -16.58
N ALA A 346 3.73 0.96 -16.48
CA ALA A 346 2.77 2.02 -16.21
C ALA A 346 1.72 2.13 -17.32
N ALA A 347 2.14 2.12 -18.58
CA ALA A 347 1.25 2.18 -19.74
C ALA A 347 0.27 1.00 -19.78
N GLY A 348 0.74 -0.23 -19.51
CA GLY A 348 -0.10 -1.43 -19.48
C GLY A 348 -1.16 -1.37 -18.37
N LEU A 349 -0.80 -0.88 -17.18
CA LEU A 349 -1.75 -0.76 -16.08
C LEU A 349 -2.72 0.43 -16.27
N TRP A 350 -2.28 1.54 -16.86
CA TRP A 350 -3.18 2.64 -17.23
C TRP A 350 -4.11 2.26 -18.38
N TYR A 351 -3.64 1.42 -19.31
CA TYR A 351 -4.50 0.83 -20.36
C TYR A 351 -5.64 0.00 -19.74
N ARG A 352 -5.37 -0.77 -18.66
CA ARG A 352 -6.42 -1.46 -17.92
C ARG A 352 -7.47 -0.47 -17.38
N THR A 353 -7.04 0.58 -16.70
CA THR A 353 -7.96 1.62 -16.17
C THR A 353 -8.78 2.23 -17.30
N TRP A 354 -8.15 2.56 -18.43
CA TRP A 354 -8.84 3.10 -19.60
C TRP A 354 -9.85 2.11 -20.21
N LEU A 355 -9.49 0.83 -20.30
CA LEU A 355 -10.42 -0.20 -20.80
C LEU A 355 -11.68 -0.28 -19.93
N LEU A 356 -11.55 -0.24 -18.62
CA LEU A 356 -12.66 -0.37 -17.68
C LEU A 356 -13.51 0.92 -17.63
N THR A 357 -12.90 2.08 -17.57
CA THR A 357 -13.56 3.34 -17.18
C THR A 357 -13.67 4.36 -18.31
N GLY A 358 -12.91 4.20 -19.39
CA GLY A 358 -12.81 5.20 -20.48
C GLY A 358 -11.87 6.38 -20.16
N VAL A 359 -11.27 6.42 -18.96
CA VAL A 359 -10.30 7.45 -18.58
C VAL A 359 -8.95 6.83 -18.25
N PRO A 360 -7.84 7.47 -18.65
CA PRO A 360 -6.50 6.97 -18.32
C PRO A 360 -6.15 7.25 -16.86
N VAL A 361 -5.12 6.59 -16.36
CA VAL A 361 -4.47 6.76 -15.06
C VAL A 361 -5.36 6.46 -13.86
N THR A 362 -6.45 7.17 -13.66
CA THR A 362 -7.37 6.94 -12.52
C THR A 362 -8.74 7.57 -12.76
N SER A 363 -9.78 6.85 -12.38
CA SER A 363 -11.17 7.30 -12.41
C SER A 363 -11.51 8.34 -11.34
N ILE A 364 -10.66 8.56 -10.32
CA ILE A 364 -10.84 9.64 -9.34
C ILE A 364 -10.94 11.02 -10.04
N PHE A 365 -10.20 11.20 -11.12
CA PHE A 365 -10.21 12.45 -11.90
C PHE A 365 -11.07 12.36 -13.15
N ALA A 366 -12.12 11.50 -13.17
CA ALA A 366 -12.99 11.30 -14.32
C ALA A 366 -13.53 12.63 -14.88
N GLY A 367 -14.03 13.53 -14.03
CA GLY A 367 -14.53 14.82 -14.45
C GLY A 367 -13.48 15.75 -15.11
N PHE A 368 -12.19 15.63 -14.73
CA PHE A 368 -11.10 16.32 -15.42
C PHE A 368 -10.85 15.74 -16.81
N PHE A 369 -10.79 14.43 -16.91
CA PHE A 369 -10.56 13.73 -18.18
C PHE A 369 -11.75 13.89 -19.15
N GLU A 370 -12.98 13.96 -18.63
CA GLU A 370 -14.17 14.23 -19.42
C GLU A 370 -14.10 15.62 -20.07
N LYS A 371 -13.71 16.65 -19.30
CA LYS A 371 -13.45 18.00 -19.85
C LYS A 371 -12.30 18.01 -20.87
N ALA A 372 -11.36 17.08 -20.76
CA ALA A 372 -10.28 16.89 -21.73
C ALA A 372 -10.67 16.04 -22.95
N GLY A 373 -11.95 15.64 -23.07
CA GLY A 373 -12.50 14.90 -24.22
C GLY A 373 -12.53 13.39 -24.06
N CYS A 374 -12.21 12.84 -22.88
CA CYS A 374 -12.36 11.41 -22.63
C CYS A 374 -13.84 11.04 -22.39
N ARG A 375 -14.27 9.90 -22.95
CA ARG A 375 -15.63 9.40 -22.73
C ARG A 375 -15.64 8.42 -21.55
N VAL A 376 -16.20 8.86 -20.42
CA VAL A 376 -16.41 8.00 -19.25
C VAL A 376 -17.41 6.90 -19.59
N LYS A 377 -17.10 5.65 -19.24
CA LYS A 377 -17.94 4.49 -19.49
C LYS A 377 -18.91 4.23 -18.34
N TYR A 378 -20.06 3.60 -18.65
CA TYR A 378 -20.95 3.03 -17.65
C TYR A 378 -20.19 1.98 -16.79
N PRO A 379 -20.40 1.91 -15.49
CA PRO A 379 -21.33 2.69 -14.66
C PRO A 379 -20.67 3.93 -14.00
N TYR A 380 -19.51 4.34 -14.43
CA TYR A 380 -18.70 5.41 -13.79
C TYR A 380 -19.17 6.84 -14.16
N THR A 381 -20.10 6.97 -15.09
CA THR A 381 -20.70 8.26 -15.52
C THR A 381 -21.51 8.97 -14.43
N PHE A 382 -21.94 8.25 -13.40
CA PHE A 382 -22.83 8.73 -12.34
C PHE A 382 -22.26 8.62 -10.95
N ASN A 383 -20.92 8.56 -10.81
CA ASN A 383 -20.30 8.43 -9.51
C ASN A 383 -20.60 9.60 -8.59
N HIS A 384 -21.43 9.36 -7.59
CA HIS A 384 -21.60 10.25 -6.46
C HIS A 384 -20.85 9.69 -5.26
N VAL A 385 -19.80 10.38 -4.88
CA VAL A 385 -19.10 10.08 -3.62
C VAL A 385 -20.02 10.48 -2.47
N ILE A 386 -20.38 9.53 -1.61
CA ILE A 386 -21.11 9.84 -0.39
C ILE A 386 -20.25 10.78 0.45
N GLY A 387 -20.86 11.86 0.93
CA GLY A 387 -20.16 12.90 1.66
C GLY A 387 -19.34 13.82 0.74
N ASP A 388 -19.93 14.25 -0.37
CA ASP A 388 -19.31 15.22 -1.29
C ASP A 388 -18.90 16.49 -0.53
N PRO A 389 -17.58 16.82 -0.47
CA PRO A 389 -17.10 18.03 0.17
C PRO A 389 -17.58 19.31 -0.55
N SER A 390 -18.10 19.21 -1.78
CA SER A 390 -18.69 20.36 -2.49
C SER A 390 -19.95 20.89 -1.80
N ALA A 391 -20.63 20.04 -1.01
CA ALA A 391 -21.82 20.44 -0.24
C ALA A 391 -21.47 21.34 0.96
N LEU A 392 -20.21 21.37 1.41
CA LEU A 392 -19.80 22.19 2.54
C LEU A 392 -19.45 23.61 2.11
N THR A 393 -19.89 24.57 2.89
CA THR A 393 -19.48 25.98 2.73
C THR A 393 -17.98 26.16 3.00
N ALA A 394 -17.38 27.23 2.48
CA ALA A 394 -15.97 27.53 2.74
C ALA A 394 -15.67 27.68 4.24
N GLY A 395 -16.61 28.23 5.03
CA GLY A 395 -16.49 28.37 6.47
C GLY A 395 -16.43 27.02 7.19
N GLU A 396 -17.30 26.07 6.82
CA GLU A 396 -17.31 24.71 7.37
C GLU A 396 -16.02 23.94 7.00
N LYS A 397 -15.55 24.09 5.77
CA LYS A 397 -14.26 23.52 5.34
C LYS A 397 -13.09 24.06 6.16
N CYS A 398 -13.05 25.37 6.42
CA CYS A 398 -12.02 25.98 7.25
C CYS A 398 -12.11 25.54 8.71
N SER A 399 -13.30 25.49 9.30
CA SER A 399 -13.51 24.98 10.66
C SER A 399 -13.05 23.55 10.82
N ARG A 400 -13.39 22.70 9.85
CA ARG A 400 -12.98 21.29 9.82
C ARG A 400 -11.46 21.14 9.63
N LEU A 401 -10.86 21.95 8.74
CA LEU A 401 -9.39 21.97 8.58
C LEU A 401 -8.71 22.31 9.90
N TRP A 402 -9.18 23.36 10.59
CA TRP A 402 -8.62 23.79 11.87
C TRP A 402 -8.75 22.71 12.93
N SER A 403 -9.94 22.14 13.10
CA SER A 403 -10.18 21.04 14.05
C SER A 403 -9.25 19.85 13.81
N ARG A 404 -9.07 19.45 12.55
CA ARG A 404 -8.19 18.32 12.19
C ARG A 404 -6.70 18.65 12.41
N VAL A 405 -6.25 19.83 12.03
CA VAL A 405 -4.87 20.25 12.26
C VAL A 405 -4.60 20.35 13.77
N TRP A 406 -5.53 20.91 14.54
CA TRP A 406 -5.43 20.94 15.99
C TRP A 406 -5.36 19.54 16.60
N GLY A 407 -6.23 18.63 16.14
CA GLY A 407 -6.22 17.24 16.56
C GLY A 407 -4.90 16.55 16.28
N ILE A 408 -4.34 16.70 15.08
CA ILE A 408 -3.04 16.12 14.71
C ILE A 408 -1.91 16.65 15.58
N LEU A 409 -1.92 17.93 15.93
CA LEU A 409 -0.81 18.57 16.64
C LEU A 409 -0.90 18.42 18.16
N PHE A 410 -2.10 18.49 18.75
CA PHE A 410 -2.26 18.71 20.19
C PHE A 410 -3.34 17.89 20.90
N ALA A 411 -4.38 17.45 20.20
CA ALA A 411 -5.54 16.89 20.86
C ALA A 411 -5.52 15.34 20.92
N PRO A 412 -6.13 14.75 21.94
CA PRO A 412 -6.42 13.34 21.97
C PRO A 412 -7.42 12.97 20.86
N VAL A 413 -7.42 11.72 20.50
CA VAL A 413 -8.24 11.10 19.46
C VAL A 413 -9.73 11.34 19.69
N THR A 414 -10.41 11.90 18.69
CA THR A 414 -11.87 11.86 18.56
C THR A 414 -12.25 10.76 17.56
N GLU A 415 -13.49 10.24 17.61
CA GLU A 415 -13.93 9.17 16.70
C GLU A 415 -13.73 9.52 15.24
N ASP A 416 -14.05 10.74 14.83
CA ASP A 416 -13.90 11.23 13.45
C ASP A 416 -12.45 11.35 12.97
N MET A 417 -11.48 11.28 13.89
CA MET A 417 -10.06 11.56 13.61
C MET A 417 -9.13 10.43 14.05
N ALA A 418 -9.68 9.32 14.55
CA ALA A 418 -8.89 8.23 15.12
C ALA A 418 -7.81 7.73 14.14
N HIS A 419 -8.15 7.48 12.91
CA HIS A 419 -7.22 6.99 11.88
C HIS A 419 -6.14 8.02 11.54
N VAL A 420 -6.47 9.31 11.49
CA VAL A 420 -5.51 10.38 11.20
C VAL A 420 -4.50 10.49 12.33
N ILE A 421 -4.96 10.57 13.58
CA ILE A 421 -4.10 10.75 14.75
C ILE A 421 -3.25 9.52 15.02
N ILE A 422 -3.84 8.33 14.94
CA ILE A 422 -3.12 7.07 15.10
C ILE A 422 -1.99 6.95 14.08
N ALA A 423 -2.23 7.36 12.84
CA ALA A 423 -1.22 7.28 11.79
C ALA A 423 -0.06 8.27 11.99
N TRP A 424 -0.35 9.49 12.45
CA TRP A 424 0.67 10.53 12.65
C TRP A 424 1.52 10.31 13.90
N GLY A 425 1.03 9.54 14.84
CA GLY A 425 1.63 9.39 16.15
C GLY A 425 1.41 10.60 17.05
N THR A 426 1.33 10.34 18.34
CA THR A 426 0.98 11.35 19.33
C THR A 426 2.10 12.38 19.51
N GLY A 427 1.98 13.53 18.86
CA GLY A 427 2.87 14.67 18.98
C GLY A 427 4.28 14.50 18.39
N ILE A 428 4.65 13.30 17.88
CA ILE A 428 6.01 13.08 17.35
C ILE A 428 6.27 13.93 16.11
N VAL A 429 5.29 14.07 15.23
CA VAL A 429 5.41 14.91 14.03
C VAL A 429 5.58 16.37 14.41
N THR A 430 4.83 16.86 15.41
CA THR A 430 4.97 18.22 15.94
C THR A 430 6.37 18.48 16.47
N VAL A 431 6.92 17.55 17.26
CA VAL A 431 8.28 17.65 17.80
C VAL A 431 9.31 17.73 16.68
N PHE A 432 9.22 16.84 15.69
CA PHE A 432 10.15 16.86 14.56
C PHE A 432 9.99 18.09 13.67
N LEU A 433 8.79 18.63 13.53
CA LEU A 433 8.55 19.88 12.83
C LEU A 433 9.24 21.06 13.54
N VAL A 434 9.10 21.15 14.87
CA VAL A 434 9.77 22.16 15.69
C VAL A 434 11.30 22.02 15.59
N ILE A 435 11.83 20.80 15.71
CA ILE A 435 13.25 20.53 15.54
C ILE A 435 13.72 20.99 14.15
N TRP A 436 13.00 20.59 13.11
CA TRP A 436 13.35 20.94 11.74
C TRP A 436 13.34 22.46 11.50
N LEU A 437 12.32 23.16 12.00
CA LEU A 437 12.24 24.64 11.94
C LEU A 437 13.43 25.29 12.67
N ALA A 438 13.73 24.87 13.89
CA ALA A 438 14.84 25.40 14.68
C ALA A 438 16.20 25.18 14.01
N VAL A 439 16.39 23.98 13.42
CA VAL A 439 17.60 23.62 12.70
C VAL A 439 17.74 24.43 11.41
N SER A 440 16.64 24.54 10.64
CA SER A 440 16.63 25.30 9.39
C SER A 440 16.90 26.78 9.65
N TRP A 441 16.32 27.35 10.72
CA TRP A 441 16.58 28.72 11.16
C TRP A 441 18.05 28.93 11.53
N LYS A 442 18.61 28.04 12.35
CA LYS A 442 20.01 28.12 12.80
C LYS A 442 21.00 27.92 11.65
N ALA A 443 20.68 27.05 10.68
CA ALA A 443 21.49 26.85 9.49
C ALA A 443 21.55 28.13 8.63
N GLY A 444 20.47 28.92 8.63
CA GLY A 444 20.37 30.20 7.95
C GLY A 444 20.80 30.14 6.48
N ARG A 445 21.19 31.30 5.92
CA ARG A 445 21.62 31.40 4.51
C ARG A 445 22.82 30.51 4.14
N ARG A 446 23.71 30.22 5.12
CA ARG A 446 24.90 29.39 4.87
C ARG A 446 24.52 27.92 4.70
N GLY A 447 23.55 27.44 5.47
CA GLY A 447 23.02 26.07 5.34
C GLY A 447 22.31 25.84 4.00
N LEU A 448 21.58 26.83 3.52
CA LEU A 448 20.86 26.77 2.23
C LEU A 448 21.78 26.71 1.00
N ARG A 449 23.07 27.05 1.13
CA ARG A 449 24.05 26.87 0.05
C ARG A 449 24.37 25.39 -0.21
N HIS A 450 24.07 24.50 0.73
CA HIS A 450 24.22 23.07 0.50
C HIS A 450 22.99 22.52 -0.25
N PRO A 451 23.17 21.90 -1.42
CA PRO A 451 22.05 21.51 -2.30
C PRO A 451 21.02 20.61 -1.62
N LEU A 452 21.45 19.70 -0.75
CA LEU A 452 20.54 18.79 -0.02
C LEU A 452 19.70 19.54 1.03
N ASN A 453 20.28 20.52 1.70
CA ASN A 453 19.53 21.32 2.67
C ASN A 453 18.53 22.23 1.97
N LEU A 454 18.91 22.78 0.81
CA LEU A 454 17.98 23.53 -0.04
C LEU A 454 16.81 22.66 -0.47
N PHE A 455 17.09 21.42 -0.90
CA PHE A 455 16.07 20.46 -1.29
C PHE A 455 15.07 20.19 -0.16
N ASP A 456 15.54 19.87 1.03
CA ASP A 456 14.66 19.61 2.17
C ASP A 456 13.90 20.85 2.64
N CYS A 457 14.54 22.02 2.61
CA CYS A 457 13.90 23.30 2.98
C CYS A 457 12.78 23.72 2.03
N ILE A 458 12.80 23.24 0.80
CA ILE A 458 11.71 23.45 -0.16
C ILE A 458 10.69 22.29 -0.05
N LEU A 459 11.17 21.05 0.03
CA LEU A 459 10.32 19.86 -0.02
C LEU A 459 9.37 19.78 1.19
N ILE A 460 9.87 19.99 2.40
CA ILE A 460 9.04 19.86 3.63
C ILE A 460 7.87 20.83 3.64
N PRO A 461 8.04 22.15 3.38
CA PRO A 461 6.91 23.07 3.24
C PRO A 461 5.93 22.66 2.12
N VAL A 462 6.41 22.18 0.97
CA VAL A 462 5.56 21.73 -0.12
C VAL A 462 4.73 20.51 0.29
N LEU A 463 5.32 19.53 0.96
CA LEU A 463 4.60 18.37 1.49
C LEU A 463 3.61 18.76 2.59
N ALA A 464 3.96 19.70 3.46
CA ALA A 464 3.08 20.23 4.50
C ALA A 464 1.87 20.94 3.87
N LEU A 465 2.09 21.80 2.87
CA LEU A 465 1.00 22.48 2.13
C LEU A 465 0.13 21.48 1.38
N GLY A 466 0.72 20.46 0.75
CA GLY A 466 -0.01 19.37 0.10
C GLY A 466 -0.87 18.57 1.10
N SER A 467 -0.37 18.35 2.32
CA SER A 467 -1.12 17.71 3.40
C SER A 467 -2.30 18.58 3.84
N LEU A 468 -2.08 19.87 4.07
CA LEU A 468 -3.15 20.81 4.43
C LEU A 468 -4.22 20.93 3.32
N ALA A 469 -3.80 21.00 2.06
CA ALA A 469 -4.70 21.03 0.91
C ALA A 469 -5.54 19.74 0.85
N SER A 470 -4.94 18.57 1.09
CA SER A 470 -5.66 17.30 1.12
C SER A 470 -6.67 17.23 2.26
N ILE A 471 -6.31 17.71 3.46
CA ILE A 471 -7.24 17.80 4.60
C ILE A 471 -8.41 18.76 4.32
N TYR A 472 -8.15 19.84 3.60
CA TYR A 472 -9.17 20.82 3.24
C TYR A 472 -10.14 20.29 2.17
N THR A 473 -9.61 19.58 1.17
CA THR A 473 -10.38 19.20 -0.03
C THR A 473 -11.09 17.86 0.09
N LEU A 474 -10.53 16.91 0.85
CA LEU A 474 -11.09 15.57 0.97
C LEU A 474 -12.05 15.47 2.15
N TYR A 475 -13.17 14.75 1.94
CA TYR A 475 -14.16 14.52 3.00
C TYR A 475 -13.60 13.59 4.10
N GLN A 476 -13.08 12.44 3.70
CA GLN A 476 -12.38 11.52 4.58
C GLN A 476 -10.89 11.55 4.26
N VAL A 477 -10.08 11.74 5.27
CA VAL A 477 -8.62 11.78 5.14
C VAL A 477 -8.02 10.90 6.21
N ASP A 478 -7.39 9.84 5.77
CA ASP A 478 -6.61 8.96 6.63
C ASP A 478 -5.15 9.44 6.72
N GLY A 479 -4.52 9.23 7.85
CA GLY A 479 -3.14 9.65 8.07
C GLY A 479 -2.10 8.95 7.19
N ASN A 480 -2.46 7.81 6.58
CA ASN A 480 -1.62 7.11 5.61
C ASN A 480 -1.36 7.92 4.33
N TYR A 481 -2.18 8.93 4.01
CA TYR A 481 -1.91 9.81 2.87
C TYR A 481 -0.64 10.66 3.07
N PHE A 482 -0.20 10.87 4.31
CA PHE A 482 0.88 11.80 4.67
C PHE A 482 2.18 11.11 5.11
N ILE A 483 2.29 9.78 4.94
CA ILE A 483 3.45 9.02 5.44
C ILE A 483 4.78 9.49 4.84
N LEU A 484 4.80 9.98 3.61
CA LEU A 484 5.99 10.57 3.02
C LEU A 484 6.43 11.83 3.79
N PHE A 485 5.47 12.70 4.15
CA PHE A 485 5.77 13.94 4.85
C PHE A 485 6.49 13.69 6.16
N TYR A 486 5.95 12.83 7.02
CA TYR A 486 6.59 12.59 8.32
C TYR A 486 7.84 11.71 8.22
N ALA A 487 7.96 10.81 7.25
CA ALA A 487 9.20 10.08 7.04
C ALA A 487 10.34 11.02 6.61
N VAL A 488 10.10 11.89 5.63
CA VAL A 488 11.10 12.88 5.17
C VAL A 488 11.39 13.92 6.25
N LEU A 489 10.39 14.34 7.01
CA LEU A 489 10.57 15.28 8.13
C LEU A 489 11.54 14.73 9.18
N VAL A 490 11.37 13.47 9.60
CA VAL A 490 12.27 12.81 10.56
C VAL A 490 13.68 12.69 9.99
N ILE A 491 13.82 12.19 8.76
CA ILE A 491 15.09 12.03 8.07
C ILE A 491 15.83 13.37 7.97
N SER A 492 15.13 14.41 7.51
CA SER A 492 15.72 15.73 7.31
C SER A 492 16.09 16.42 8.65
N ALA A 493 15.20 16.36 9.65
CA ALA A 493 15.46 16.94 10.97
C ALA A 493 16.71 16.32 11.61
N LEU A 494 16.87 15.00 11.53
CA LEU A 494 18.05 14.31 12.06
C LEU A 494 19.31 14.63 11.25
N ARG A 495 19.21 14.66 9.92
CA ARG A 495 20.34 14.95 9.03
C ARG A 495 20.85 16.38 9.22
N MET A 496 19.97 17.36 9.28
CA MET A 496 20.33 18.77 9.44
C MET A 496 20.68 19.15 10.86
N GLY A 497 20.02 18.53 11.87
CA GLY A 497 20.09 18.92 13.28
C GLY A 497 21.38 18.49 13.97
N TRP A 498 21.96 17.42 13.51
CA TRP A 498 23.06 16.80 14.26
C TRP A 498 24.39 17.54 14.19
N GLY A 499 24.66 18.24 13.12
CA GLY A 499 25.88 19.06 12.98
C GLY A 499 25.86 20.40 13.74
N GLN A 500 24.74 20.71 14.41
CA GLN A 500 24.57 21.98 15.11
C GLN A 500 25.07 21.91 16.55
N ASN A 501 25.81 22.96 16.96
CA ASN A 501 26.24 23.12 18.35
C ASN A 501 25.06 23.62 19.20
N TRP A 502 24.36 22.70 19.82
CA TRP A 502 23.33 22.97 20.82
C TRP A 502 23.96 23.10 22.20
N GLY A 503 23.56 24.09 22.98
CA GLY A 503 23.98 24.19 24.40
C GLY A 503 23.54 22.95 25.21
N PRO A 504 24.22 22.59 26.28
CA PRO A 504 23.97 21.37 27.05
C PRO A 504 22.53 21.27 27.59
N ALA A 505 21.96 22.39 28.01
CA ALA A 505 20.57 22.46 28.48
C ALA A 505 19.58 22.07 27.36
N VAL A 506 19.71 22.66 26.17
CA VAL A 506 18.85 22.36 25.01
C VAL A 506 18.98 20.90 24.61
N ARG A 507 20.20 20.34 24.61
CA ARG A 507 20.40 18.92 24.32
C ARG A 507 19.65 18.01 25.30
N ARG A 508 19.74 18.29 26.61
CA ARG A 508 19.07 17.52 27.66
C ARG A 508 17.55 17.58 27.51
N SER A 509 17.01 18.79 27.37
CA SER A 509 15.57 19.00 27.19
C SER A 509 15.05 18.29 25.92
N LEU A 510 15.75 18.45 24.80
CA LEU A 510 15.39 17.79 23.54
C LEU A 510 15.46 16.26 23.66
N SER A 511 16.52 15.73 24.32
CA SER A 511 16.63 14.29 24.53
C SER A 511 15.49 13.75 25.40
N LEU A 512 15.10 14.45 26.46
CA LEU A 512 13.99 14.05 27.33
C LEU A 512 12.67 14.04 26.56
N VAL A 513 12.39 15.10 25.80
CA VAL A 513 11.17 15.20 24.96
C VAL A 513 11.14 14.07 23.94
N LEU A 514 12.24 13.81 23.24
CA LEU A 514 12.33 12.74 22.26
C LEU A 514 12.10 11.35 22.88
N VAL A 515 12.70 11.08 24.05
CA VAL A 515 12.50 9.81 24.76
C VAL A 515 11.04 9.65 25.17
N LEU A 516 10.40 10.70 25.70
CA LEU A 516 9.00 10.67 26.11
C LEU A 516 8.08 10.37 24.91
N PHE A 517 8.22 11.14 23.83
CA PHE A 517 7.40 10.95 22.63
C PHE A 517 7.69 9.62 21.92
N PHE A 518 8.94 9.17 21.92
CA PHE A 518 9.30 7.86 21.42
C PHE A 518 8.59 6.73 22.20
N ALA A 519 8.61 6.80 23.55
CA ALA A 519 7.93 5.82 24.39
C ALA A 519 6.41 5.82 24.18
N VAL A 520 5.78 7.01 24.14
CA VAL A 520 4.34 7.14 23.90
C VAL A 520 3.96 6.58 22.53
N ASN A 521 4.68 6.93 21.46
CA ASN A 521 4.37 6.44 20.13
C ASN A 521 4.62 4.95 19.97
N THR A 522 5.64 4.40 20.63
CA THR A 522 5.87 2.96 20.69
C THR A 522 4.68 2.26 21.36
N ALA A 523 4.20 2.78 22.49
CA ALA A 523 3.03 2.25 23.18
C ALA A 523 1.79 2.28 22.28
N VAL A 524 1.53 3.40 21.60
CA VAL A 524 0.42 3.52 20.64
C VAL A 524 0.59 2.50 19.51
N THR A 525 1.75 2.40 18.89
CA THR A 525 2.01 1.45 17.80
C THR A 525 1.81 0.00 18.23
N CYS A 526 2.18 -0.34 19.49
CA CYS A 526 2.00 -1.69 20.02
C CYS A 526 0.56 -2.00 20.46
N THR A 527 -0.25 -0.99 20.75
CA THR A 527 -1.62 -1.16 21.28
C THR A 527 -2.73 -0.89 20.27
N THR A 528 -2.40 -0.27 19.12
CA THR A 528 -3.35 0.00 18.05
C THR A 528 -2.99 -0.79 16.80
N GLY A 529 -4.00 -1.17 16.02
CA GLY A 529 -3.85 -1.72 14.67
C GLY A 529 -4.43 -0.73 13.66
N TRP A 530 -4.09 -0.92 12.38
CA TRP A 530 -4.71 -0.16 11.30
C TRP A 530 -6.09 -0.71 10.93
N ALA A 531 -6.29 -1.99 11.11
CA ALA A 531 -7.39 -2.78 10.56
C ALA A 531 -8.78 -2.52 11.18
N GLY A 532 -9.06 -1.34 11.66
CA GLY A 532 -10.38 -1.01 12.18
C GLY A 532 -10.76 -1.80 13.45
N VAL A 533 -9.78 -2.34 14.16
CA VAL A 533 -10.02 -2.87 15.49
C VAL A 533 -10.33 -1.67 16.37
N PRO A 534 -11.61 -1.44 16.74
CA PRO A 534 -11.96 -0.31 17.57
C PRO A 534 -11.27 -0.44 18.92
N GLY A 535 -10.50 0.58 19.29
CA GLY A 535 -9.84 0.68 20.56
C GLY A 535 -8.44 0.10 20.62
N PHE A 536 -7.82 0.27 21.79
CA PHE A 536 -6.51 -0.25 22.11
C PHE A 536 -6.57 -1.78 22.24
N THR A 537 -6.02 -2.48 21.25
CA THR A 537 -5.89 -3.94 21.33
C THR A 537 -4.42 -4.27 21.65
N PRO A 538 -4.10 -4.62 22.90
CA PRO A 538 -2.73 -5.01 23.24
C PRO A 538 -2.31 -6.21 22.40
N VAL A 539 -1.20 -6.07 21.69
CA VAL A 539 -0.62 -7.21 20.99
C VAL A 539 -0.01 -8.14 22.04
N SER A 540 -0.67 -9.24 22.29
CA SER A 540 -0.19 -10.29 23.18
C SER A 540 0.00 -11.59 22.41
N LEU A 541 0.88 -12.46 22.91
CA LEU A 541 1.02 -13.84 22.42
C LEU A 541 -0.33 -14.61 22.46
N ARG A 542 -1.23 -14.18 23.33
CA ARG A 542 -2.59 -14.70 23.46
C ARG A 542 -3.46 -14.38 22.23
N HIS A 543 -3.26 -13.22 21.58
CA HIS A 543 -3.99 -12.84 20.37
C HIS A 543 -3.54 -13.66 19.14
N MET A 544 -2.32 -14.15 19.13
CA MET A 544 -1.87 -15.07 18.08
C MET A 544 -2.63 -16.39 18.13
N GLY A 545 -2.90 -16.91 19.34
CA GLY A 545 -3.77 -18.08 19.53
C GLY A 545 -5.27 -17.77 19.33
N TYR A 546 -5.70 -16.55 19.64
CA TYR A 546 -7.10 -16.14 19.47
C TYR A 546 -7.51 -16.09 17.99
N TYR A 547 -6.62 -15.70 17.10
CA TYR A 547 -6.95 -15.61 15.67
C TYR A 547 -7.04 -16.99 15.02
N ASP A 548 -6.19 -17.92 15.39
CA ASP A 548 -6.34 -19.31 14.98
C ASP A 548 -7.66 -19.89 15.51
N HIS A 549 -8.01 -19.58 16.74
CA HIS A 549 -9.28 -20.00 17.32
C HIS A 549 -10.49 -19.34 16.63
N ARG A 550 -10.42 -18.04 16.32
CA ARG A 550 -11.47 -17.34 15.55
C ARG A 550 -11.59 -17.91 14.14
N ARG A 551 -10.48 -18.21 13.50
CA ARG A 551 -10.46 -18.85 12.19
C ARG A 551 -10.96 -20.29 12.27
N GLU A 552 -10.57 -21.06 13.26
CA GLU A 552 -11.13 -22.39 13.52
C GLU A 552 -12.61 -22.33 13.80
N MET A 553 -13.10 -21.32 14.53
CA MET A 553 -14.53 -21.08 14.72
C MET A 553 -15.23 -20.69 13.41
N LEU A 554 -14.62 -19.83 12.61
CA LEU A 554 -15.14 -19.48 11.28
C LEU A 554 -15.13 -20.70 10.35
N ASP A 555 -14.05 -21.46 10.35
CA ASP A 555 -13.92 -22.70 9.59
C ASP A 555 -14.85 -23.81 10.11
N ARG A 556 -15.18 -23.80 11.42
CA ARG A 556 -16.16 -24.70 12.03
C ARG A 556 -17.58 -24.28 11.68
N ARG A 557 -17.93 -23.01 11.86
CA ARG A 557 -19.23 -22.47 11.40
C ARG A 557 -19.41 -22.65 9.91
N ALA A 558 -18.35 -22.48 9.17
CA ALA A 558 -18.29 -22.75 7.75
C ALA A 558 -18.53 -24.24 7.45
N ARG A 559 -18.02 -25.17 8.23
CA ARG A 559 -18.25 -26.62 8.06
C ARG A 559 -19.60 -27.08 8.59
N GLU A 560 -20.15 -26.42 9.61
CA GLU A 560 -21.37 -26.84 10.32
C GLU A 560 -22.65 -26.21 9.74
N GLY A 561 -22.58 -25.20 8.87
CA GLY A 561 -23.81 -24.61 8.38
C GLY A 561 -23.69 -23.51 7.33
N SER A 562 -22.75 -22.59 7.43
CA SER A 562 -22.63 -21.54 6.42
C SER A 562 -21.74 -21.92 5.25
N LEU A 563 -21.09 -23.08 5.30
CA LEU A 563 -20.22 -23.57 4.23
C LEU A 563 -20.99 -24.22 3.11
N THR A 564 -22.17 -24.76 3.38
CA THR A 564 -22.97 -25.37 2.33
C THR A 564 -23.34 -24.31 1.29
N LEU A 565 -23.74 -23.12 1.75
CA LEU A 565 -24.04 -22.00 0.87
C LEU A 565 -22.80 -21.46 0.16
N SER A 566 -21.65 -21.38 0.83
CA SER A 566 -20.41 -20.91 0.21
C SER A 566 -19.72 -21.97 -0.65
N CYS A 567 -20.00 -23.26 -0.45
CA CYS A 567 -19.57 -24.35 -1.33
C CYS A 567 -20.22 -24.30 -2.72
N MET A 568 -21.33 -23.57 -2.88
CA MET A 568 -21.92 -23.31 -4.19
C MET A 568 -21.05 -22.42 -5.06
N PHE A 569 -20.17 -21.61 -4.45
CA PHE A 569 -19.34 -20.65 -5.16
C PHE A 569 -18.01 -21.27 -5.58
N THR A 570 -17.75 -21.22 -6.86
CA THR A 570 -16.43 -21.54 -7.42
C THR A 570 -15.55 -20.31 -7.40
N PRO A 571 -14.21 -20.44 -7.51
CA PRO A 571 -13.33 -19.29 -7.65
C PRO A 571 -13.66 -18.36 -8.83
N ARG A 572 -14.45 -18.83 -9.80
CA ARG A 572 -14.90 -18.07 -10.95
C ARG A 572 -16.28 -17.46 -10.81
N SER A 573 -17.02 -17.82 -9.76
CA SER A 573 -18.36 -17.28 -9.52
C SER A 573 -18.28 -15.77 -9.26
N ARG A 574 -19.33 -15.06 -9.66
CA ARG A 574 -19.51 -13.63 -9.45
C ARG A 574 -20.66 -13.41 -8.49
N VAL A 575 -20.36 -12.90 -7.33
CA VAL A 575 -21.30 -12.77 -6.20
C VAL A 575 -21.48 -11.31 -5.82
N LEU A 576 -22.74 -10.89 -5.70
CA LEU A 576 -23.10 -9.69 -4.98
C LEU A 576 -23.49 -10.08 -3.56
N ALA A 577 -22.75 -9.57 -2.57
CA ALA A 577 -22.92 -9.92 -1.17
C ALA A 577 -23.54 -8.79 -0.36
N PHE A 578 -24.64 -9.08 0.34
CA PHE A 578 -25.27 -8.23 1.33
C PHE A 578 -24.81 -8.69 2.71
N GLY A 579 -23.82 -8.01 3.27
CA GLY A 579 -23.25 -8.47 4.52
C GLY A 579 -22.20 -7.53 5.09
N ARG A 580 -21.77 -7.85 6.32
CA ARG A 580 -20.82 -7.04 7.07
C ARG A 580 -19.39 -7.34 6.63
N HIS A 581 -18.64 -6.28 6.40
CA HIS A 581 -17.22 -6.42 6.14
C HIS A 581 -16.44 -6.80 7.41
N PRO A 582 -15.34 -7.52 7.28
CA PRO A 582 -14.73 -8.08 6.06
C PRO A 582 -15.29 -9.46 5.63
N ARG A 583 -16.26 -10.04 6.35
CA ARG A 583 -16.71 -11.42 6.14
C ARG A 583 -17.11 -11.75 4.70
N VAL A 584 -17.97 -10.89 4.13
CA VAL A 584 -18.48 -11.13 2.76
C VAL A 584 -17.38 -11.01 1.71
N LEU A 585 -16.39 -10.17 1.94
CA LEU A 585 -15.26 -10.05 1.02
C LEU A 585 -14.27 -11.21 1.12
N ASP A 586 -14.31 -12.01 2.18
CA ASP A 586 -13.44 -13.18 2.35
C ASP A 586 -13.92 -14.43 1.60
N LEU A 587 -15.03 -14.36 0.89
CA LEU A 587 -15.50 -15.47 0.03
C LEU A 587 -14.48 -15.77 -1.08
N PRO A 588 -14.20 -17.06 -1.38
CA PRO A 588 -13.15 -17.47 -2.32
C PRO A 588 -13.58 -17.35 -3.78
N CYS A 589 -14.13 -16.21 -4.16
CA CYS A 589 -14.62 -15.90 -5.50
C CYS A 589 -14.59 -14.39 -5.77
N SER A 590 -14.99 -13.96 -6.95
CA SER A 590 -15.17 -12.55 -7.28
C SER A 590 -16.41 -12.01 -6.56
N VAL A 591 -16.20 -11.31 -5.46
CA VAL A 591 -17.26 -10.72 -4.64
C VAL A 591 -17.16 -9.22 -4.67
N GLN A 592 -18.28 -8.55 -4.91
CA GLN A 592 -18.47 -7.16 -4.48
C GLN A 592 -19.63 -7.11 -3.47
N SER A 593 -19.49 -6.24 -2.50
CA SER A 593 -20.52 -6.07 -1.49
C SER A 593 -21.57 -5.04 -1.92
N TYR A 594 -22.75 -5.11 -1.34
CA TYR A 594 -23.76 -4.06 -1.53
C TYR A 594 -23.22 -2.68 -1.11
N TYR A 595 -22.33 -2.65 -0.11
CA TYR A 595 -21.64 -1.42 0.29
C TYR A 595 -20.69 -0.90 -0.80
N ASP A 596 -20.09 -1.75 -1.62
CA ASP A 596 -19.30 -1.30 -2.78
C ASP A 596 -20.15 -0.54 -3.79
N VAL A 597 -21.45 -0.85 -3.86
CA VAL A 597 -22.41 -0.17 -4.72
C VAL A 597 -22.90 1.13 -4.12
N THR A 598 -23.21 1.14 -2.83
CA THR A 598 -23.91 2.24 -2.15
C THR A 598 -23.00 3.14 -1.33
N GLY A 599 -21.81 2.68 -0.97
CA GLY A 599 -20.85 3.38 -0.13
C GLY A 599 -19.89 4.29 -0.88
N SER A 600 -18.84 4.70 -0.16
CA SER A 600 -17.78 5.56 -0.72
C SER A 600 -17.11 4.91 -1.93
N GLY A 601 -17.04 5.65 -3.05
CA GLY A 601 -16.49 5.16 -4.31
C GLY A 601 -17.46 4.32 -5.14
N GLY A 602 -18.67 4.03 -4.64
CA GLY A 602 -19.74 3.34 -5.35
C GLY A 602 -20.61 4.28 -6.19
N ASN A 603 -21.75 3.77 -6.63
CA ASN A 603 -22.73 4.51 -7.41
C ASN A 603 -24.16 4.26 -6.92
N VAL A 604 -24.65 5.08 -6.03
CA VAL A 604 -25.98 4.95 -5.41
C VAL A 604 -27.15 5.03 -6.39
N TYR A 605 -26.95 5.54 -7.61
CA TYR A 605 -28.00 5.56 -8.62
C TYR A 605 -28.41 4.18 -9.09
N LEU A 606 -27.49 3.21 -9.04
CA LEU A 606 -27.73 1.83 -9.45
C LEU A 606 -28.78 1.12 -8.60
N VAL A 607 -29.01 1.59 -7.39
CA VAL A 607 -30.00 1.02 -6.45
C VAL A 607 -31.27 1.88 -6.30
N LYS A 608 -31.42 2.96 -7.08
CA LYS A 608 -32.59 3.84 -6.99
C LYS A 608 -33.86 3.21 -7.57
N ARG A 609 -33.71 2.37 -8.60
CA ARG A 609 -34.83 1.66 -9.26
C ARG A 609 -34.39 0.23 -9.56
N LEU A 610 -35.34 -0.70 -9.55
CA LEU A 610 -35.07 -2.10 -9.83
C LEU A 610 -34.43 -2.28 -11.22
N ALA A 611 -34.96 -1.63 -12.25
CA ALA A 611 -34.41 -1.72 -13.60
C ALA A 611 -32.93 -1.26 -13.71
N TYR A 612 -32.52 -0.25 -12.93
CA TYR A 612 -31.10 0.16 -12.88
C TYR A 612 -30.24 -0.87 -12.17
N PHE A 613 -30.80 -1.52 -11.15
CA PHE A 613 -30.09 -2.55 -10.40
C PHE A 613 -29.92 -3.81 -11.25
N GLU A 614 -30.93 -4.21 -11.97
CA GLU A 614 -30.83 -5.33 -12.92
C GLU A 614 -29.85 -5.04 -14.08
N GLU A 615 -29.88 -3.82 -14.63
CA GLU A 615 -28.89 -3.40 -15.62
C GLU A 615 -27.46 -3.51 -15.07
N PHE A 616 -27.28 -3.11 -13.81
CA PHE A 616 -26.01 -3.26 -13.11
C PHE A 616 -25.63 -4.75 -12.94
N LEU A 617 -26.56 -5.60 -12.52
CA LEU A 617 -26.30 -7.03 -12.36
C LEU A 617 -25.91 -7.70 -13.69
N ARG A 618 -26.55 -7.31 -14.82
CA ARG A 618 -26.14 -7.74 -16.17
C ARG A 618 -24.75 -7.26 -16.52
N TYR A 619 -24.42 -5.99 -16.25
CA TYR A 619 -23.08 -5.45 -16.46
C TYR A 619 -22.04 -6.18 -15.62
N ALA A 620 -22.33 -6.42 -14.34
CA ALA A 620 -21.46 -7.15 -13.43
C ALA A 620 -21.32 -8.63 -13.76
N GLY A 621 -22.28 -9.18 -14.54
CA GLY A 621 -22.39 -10.63 -14.75
C GLY A 621 -22.57 -11.36 -13.44
N THR A 622 -23.37 -10.79 -12.51
CA THR A 622 -23.64 -11.38 -11.21
C THR A 622 -24.41 -12.67 -11.36
N GLU A 623 -23.86 -13.75 -10.81
CA GLU A 623 -24.46 -15.10 -10.89
C GLU A 623 -25.23 -15.45 -9.62
N TYR A 624 -24.79 -14.93 -8.47
CA TYR A 624 -25.35 -15.27 -7.18
C TYR A 624 -25.47 -14.05 -6.26
N PHE A 625 -26.50 -14.08 -5.42
CA PHE A 625 -26.59 -13.27 -4.21
C PHE A 625 -26.12 -14.09 -3.02
N PHE A 626 -25.49 -13.41 -2.07
CA PHE A 626 -25.24 -13.91 -0.72
C PHE A 626 -25.73 -12.86 0.28
N VAL A 627 -26.65 -13.21 1.15
CA VAL A 627 -27.15 -12.34 2.21
C VAL A 627 -26.72 -12.89 3.57
N GLU A 628 -25.95 -12.12 4.30
CA GLU A 628 -25.50 -12.48 5.65
C GLU A 628 -26.63 -12.30 6.65
N ALA A 629 -26.76 -13.23 7.59
CA ALA A 629 -27.73 -13.17 8.67
C ALA A 629 -27.77 -11.82 9.39
N GLY A 630 -28.95 -11.25 9.53
CA GLY A 630 -29.19 -9.97 10.21
C GLY A 630 -28.64 -8.73 9.48
N TYR A 631 -28.11 -8.86 8.27
CA TYR A 631 -27.58 -7.69 7.53
C TYR A 631 -28.68 -6.75 7.04
N LEU A 632 -29.82 -7.30 6.61
CA LEU A 632 -30.90 -6.50 6.04
C LEU A 632 -31.67 -5.66 7.09
N ALA A 633 -31.45 -5.93 8.38
CA ALA A 633 -32.03 -5.14 9.45
C ALA A 633 -31.60 -3.66 9.34
N GLY A 634 -32.58 -2.75 9.18
CA GLY A 634 -32.31 -1.33 8.93
C GLY A 634 -31.76 -0.98 7.55
N GLN A 635 -31.79 -1.94 6.59
CA GLN A 635 -31.38 -1.74 5.18
C GLN A 635 -32.61 -1.78 4.26
N ASP A 636 -33.61 -0.93 4.51
CA ASP A 636 -34.92 -0.96 3.84
C ASP A 636 -34.82 -1.03 2.31
N ARG A 637 -33.85 -0.32 1.72
CA ARG A 637 -33.70 -0.32 0.28
C ARG A 637 -33.16 -1.65 -0.26
N ALA A 638 -32.21 -2.28 0.44
CA ALA A 638 -31.68 -3.58 0.06
C ALA A 638 -32.78 -4.66 0.19
N LEU A 639 -33.53 -4.61 1.29
CA LEU A 639 -34.68 -5.49 1.53
C LEU A 639 -35.69 -5.38 0.40
N GLN A 640 -36.16 -4.16 0.09
CA GLN A 640 -37.12 -3.92 -0.97
C GLN A 640 -36.64 -4.42 -2.34
N MET A 641 -35.35 -4.21 -2.66
CA MET A 641 -34.79 -4.69 -3.93
C MET A 641 -34.79 -6.21 -4.04
N ILE A 642 -34.49 -6.91 -2.95
CA ILE A 642 -34.52 -8.38 -2.93
C ILE A 642 -35.94 -8.89 -3.05
N GLU A 643 -36.91 -8.30 -2.33
CA GLU A 643 -38.33 -8.64 -2.43
C GLU A 643 -38.87 -8.44 -3.84
N ASP A 644 -38.57 -7.28 -4.45
CA ASP A 644 -38.98 -6.97 -5.83
C ASP A 644 -38.42 -8.00 -6.81
N MET A 645 -37.13 -8.37 -6.67
CA MET A 645 -36.48 -9.38 -7.52
C MET A 645 -37.05 -10.78 -7.34
N ILE A 646 -37.44 -11.18 -6.13
CA ILE A 646 -38.12 -12.47 -5.88
C ILE A 646 -39.47 -12.44 -6.57
N ALA A 647 -40.25 -11.37 -6.38
CA ALA A 647 -41.59 -11.23 -6.96
C ALA A 647 -41.58 -11.23 -8.50
N GLU A 648 -40.58 -10.64 -9.13
CA GLU A 648 -40.40 -10.62 -10.60
C GLU A 648 -39.73 -11.87 -11.15
N GLY A 649 -39.25 -12.81 -10.30
CA GLY A 649 -38.56 -14.05 -10.74
C GLY A 649 -37.13 -13.82 -11.17
N SER A 650 -36.56 -12.66 -10.87
CA SER A 650 -35.16 -12.33 -11.13
C SER A 650 -34.18 -13.03 -10.15
N LEU A 651 -34.69 -13.72 -9.12
CA LEU A 651 -33.95 -14.63 -8.24
C LEU A 651 -34.60 -16.02 -8.23
N SER A 652 -33.75 -17.04 -8.30
CA SER A 652 -34.16 -18.45 -8.23
C SER A 652 -33.21 -19.25 -7.34
N ASP A 653 -33.50 -20.53 -7.14
CA ASP A 653 -32.67 -21.44 -6.33
C ASP A 653 -32.32 -20.82 -4.98
N ILE A 654 -33.33 -20.31 -4.29
CA ILE A 654 -33.18 -19.62 -3.00
C ILE A 654 -32.97 -20.68 -1.92
N HIS A 655 -31.87 -20.55 -1.17
CA HIS A 655 -31.54 -21.44 -0.06
C HIS A 655 -31.26 -20.63 1.20
N TYR A 656 -31.82 -21.11 2.31
CA TYR A 656 -31.63 -20.51 3.63
C TYR A 656 -30.83 -21.45 4.52
N GLU A 657 -29.83 -20.92 5.23
CA GLU A 657 -29.04 -21.68 6.18
C GLU A 657 -28.53 -20.77 7.29
N TRP A 658 -28.91 -21.04 8.53
CA TRP A 658 -28.47 -20.25 9.70
C TRP A 658 -28.70 -18.74 9.55
N GLY A 659 -29.86 -18.36 9.03
CA GLY A 659 -30.20 -16.97 8.76
C GLY A 659 -29.46 -16.30 7.59
N ASN A 660 -28.56 -17.02 6.92
CA ASN A 660 -28.00 -16.55 5.66
C ASN A 660 -28.87 -17.03 4.49
N MET A 661 -28.84 -16.29 3.38
CA MET A 661 -29.52 -16.66 2.16
C MET A 661 -28.53 -16.67 1.00
N THR A 662 -28.65 -17.64 0.10
CA THR A 662 -28.10 -17.58 -1.25
C THR A 662 -29.21 -17.68 -2.26
N ALA A 663 -29.06 -16.97 -3.38
CA ALA A 663 -29.97 -17.06 -4.50
C ALA A 663 -29.20 -16.99 -5.81
N ARG A 664 -29.70 -17.65 -6.84
CA ARG A 664 -29.17 -17.51 -8.19
C ARG A 664 -29.86 -16.34 -8.89
N VAL A 665 -29.09 -15.53 -9.60
CA VAL A 665 -29.62 -14.42 -10.39
C VAL A 665 -30.07 -14.94 -11.76
N THR A 666 -31.36 -14.77 -12.07
CA THR A 666 -32.02 -15.27 -13.27
C THR A 666 -32.80 -14.14 -13.95
N LEU A 667 -32.09 -13.09 -14.34
CA LEU A 667 -32.72 -11.95 -15.03
C LEU A 667 -33.44 -12.41 -16.32
N ASP A 668 -34.59 -11.81 -16.55
CA ASP A 668 -35.44 -12.09 -17.74
C ASP A 668 -36.17 -13.47 -17.76
N ALA A 669 -36.16 -14.19 -16.63
CA ALA A 669 -36.86 -15.47 -16.55
C ALA A 669 -38.40 -15.35 -16.43
N GLY A 670 -38.86 -14.18 -15.94
CA GLY A 670 -40.25 -13.93 -15.60
C GLY A 670 -40.66 -14.57 -14.25
N PRO A 671 -41.77 -14.15 -13.66
CA PRO A 671 -42.18 -14.63 -12.35
C PRO A 671 -42.55 -16.12 -12.44
N PRO A 672 -41.94 -16.99 -11.63
CA PRO A 672 -42.32 -18.37 -11.51
C PRO A 672 -43.68 -18.50 -10.79
N ASP A 673 -44.38 -19.63 -11.01
CA ASP A 673 -45.71 -19.87 -10.42
C ASP A 673 -45.70 -19.84 -8.87
N ASP A 674 -44.54 -20.11 -8.25
CA ASP A 674 -44.30 -20.14 -6.80
C ASP A 674 -43.67 -18.87 -6.24
N SER A 675 -43.60 -17.79 -7.01
CA SER A 675 -42.94 -16.52 -6.60
C SER A 675 -43.52 -15.92 -5.33
N GLN A 676 -44.84 -16.04 -5.11
CA GLN A 676 -45.50 -15.59 -3.89
C GLN A 676 -45.08 -16.42 -2.67
N GLN A 677 -45.00 -17.74 -2.83
CA GLN A 677 -44.54 -18.65 -1.79
C GLN A 677 -43.07 -18.34 -1.41
N ALA A 678 -42.19 -18.13 -2.38
CA ALA A 678 -40.80 -17.76 -2.18
C ALA A 678 -40.68 -16.42 -1.46
N LEU A 679 -41.53 -15.44 -1.76
CA LEU A 679 -41.58 -14.16 -1.09
C LEU A 679 -42.04 -14.28 0.38
N GLU A 680 -43.05 -15.10 0.66
CA GLU A 680 -43.52 -15.39 2.02
C GLU A 680 -42.41 -16.08 2.83
N GLU A 681 -41.74 -17.08 2.27
CA GLU A 681 -40.64 -17.79 2.88
C GLU A 681 -39.46 -16.85 3.17
N PHE A 682 -39.15 -15.93 2.26
CA PHE A 682 -38.12 -14.91 2.47
C PHE A 682 -38.48 -14.01 3.67
N ARG A 683 -39.72 -13.50 3.74
CA ARG A 683 -40.18 -12.65 4.84
C ARG A 683 -40.19 -13.36 6.17
N GLU A 684 -40.60 -14.64 6.23
CA GLU A 684 -40.54 -15.46 7.41
C GLU A 684 -39.10 -15.63 7.92
N ASN A 685 -38.17 -16.01 7.06
CA ASN A 685 -36.77 -16.16 7.43
C ASN A 685 -36.11 -14.84 7.83
N TYR A 686 -36.48 -13.73 7.18
CA TYR A 686 -36.00 -12.41 7.54
C TYR A 686 -36.52 -11.94 8.91
N SER A 687 -37.82 -12.12 9.19
CA SER A 687 -38.40 -11.72 10.47
C SER A 687 -37.88 -12.53 11.67
N MET A 688 -37.50 -13.80 11.44
CA MET A 688 -36.89 -14.62 12.51
C MET A 688 -35.47 -14.19 12.86
N THR A 689 -34.73 -13.62 11.91
CA THR A 689 -33.36 -13.12 12.13
C THR A 689 -33.33 -11.76 12.87
N GLU A 690 -34.42 -11.03 12.94
CA GLU A 690 -34.50 -9.79 13.74
C GLU A 690 -34.67 -10.07 15.25
N LEU A 691 -35.05 -11.27 15.65
CA LEU A 691 -35.37 -11.64 17.02
C LEU A 691 -34.24 -12.30 17.81
N ASP A 692 -33.12 -12.67 17.14
CA ASP A 692 -31.90 -13.22 17.72
C ASP A 692 -30.71 -12.20 17.65
#